data_7507c0abf59085ba3ab06fff0ad26edd
#
_entry.id   7507c0abf59085ba3ab06fff0ad26edd
#
_cell.length_a   1.000
_cell.length_b   1.000
_cell.length_c   1.000
_cell.angle_alpha   90.00
_cell.angle_beta   90.00
_cell.angle_gamma   90.00
#
_symmetry.space_group_name_H-M   'P 1'
#
loop_
_entity.id
_entity.type
_entity.pdbx_description
1 polymer ?
#
loop_
_entity_poly.entity_id
_entity_poly.type
_entity_poly.pdbx_seq_one_letter_code
_entity_poly.pdbx_strand_id
1 'polypeptide(L)'
;MDTHTFFLIMRNEMKLQMRSWVFRFFIVLSLVGIVAYQMYIHGAGSSAWKMVALPCSMPLMNAYLFSVVQSLFLIVIMSEFPQRLIRSGLRDGVMVRPFSNTVYYWGALTGIFLLFLLVNVVEVFVVILLVNSVNAAPLSLSLYFFYILTLNVPCFFFVSGLAACLGAVFSRVFGLFVSLVWFVFGVFWLPYILHGTFDYFSVGVPNLFSDMVGHVNLWGYLQHRLIYLFAGIGLLLLGLWHLGRLPNSQSCRRLVRVWGLCFFVIGLSFLCSLEYSYWRTAHQRECWVSVFERHWHATTSRVKTHVIHLSQSGKHLTASSRMVLYNPGETALDSLVLFLNPGLHLSRVSSGKVTLPYWRDEQVCVINCRLESKDSLVVDMDYAGVLDDRICDLFLNRKDYEDSFCGDHFFPTGRRGAFVDDDILLLTSSSIWYPVALPPVNPVDPFSTLWDFTRFSLSVSSPRQNIVVASGLGKRNGEDISFESERPLQALTVYGINGASYDVPVDRGLSLRCCLSAWGKQWAKKFKNIQAKDFSAYWRSLTNDYENYIKTSWYSSSYPFLHCLECPVSYLPSDFSARYAGGMVEPGAVFVRERLFDSAYADEYCRGLYGIEEFQAAVYSLYWTVFADNGVHGSSLSHPFRSGGLYGRGWGGGQGRVSRASGKTVWNIPRMCLFSEKYPFMGCMWRKLPSVNKHSIMLSGSVISNDMVEIYDYFIDRNLMELLSDTGINDYTKSVRLNFKIRDLWNRLVLDVPENEFAKALDSLYVNHVGEVILDSLLSKWNRRWHVSLDSAQSEWLLSRHNHYFRCRSFKKYVSKEKGLQKVEGMVYNAGREGGLVGVECSSWMI
;
A
#
# COMPACT_ATOMS: atom_id res chain seq x y z
N MET A 1 -48.83 10.50 17.83
CA MET A 1 -48.13 11.68 17.31
C MET A 1 -49.06 12.35 16.31
N ASP A 2 -49.34 13.66 16.43
CA ASP A 2 -50.18 14.38 15.49
C ASP A 2 -49.40 14.50 14.17
N THR A 3 -49.69 13.59 13.25
CA THR A 3 -48.97 13.47 11.96
C THR A 3 -49.16 14.73 11.10
N HIS A 4 -50.33 15.32 11.13
CA HIS A 4 -50.61 16.55 10.38
C HIS A 4 -49.75 17.72 10.85
N THR A 5 -49.64 17.92 12.15
CA THR A 5 -48.79 18.98 12.74
C THR A 5 -47.29 18.72 12.46
N PHE A 6 -46.84 17.47 12.48
CA PHE A 6 -45.48 17.12 12.10
C PHE A 6 -45.14 17.54 10.65
N PHE A 7 -46.00 17.18 9.68
CA PHE A 7 -45.78 17.56 8.28
C PHE A 7 -45.89 19.07 8.05
N LEU A 8 -46.73 19.78 8.78
CA LEU A 8 -46.80 21.24 8.72
C LEU A 8 -45.50 21.91 9.21
N ILE A 9 -44.96 21.44 10.32
CA ILE A 9 -43.67 21.94 10.86
C ILE A 9 -42.54 21.63 9.90
N MET A 10 -42.47 20.41 9.40
CA MET A 10 -41.47 19.98 8.42
C MET A 10 -41.50 20.89 7.17
N ARG A 11 -42.68 21.08 6.56
CA ARG A 11 -42.84 21.92 5.38
C ARG A 11 -42.50 23.40 5.65
N ASN A 12 -42.88 23.91 6.81
CA ASN A 12 -42.54 25.28 7.21
C ASN A 12 -41.02 25.45 7.37
N GLU A 13 -40.35 24.50 8.01
CA GLU A 13 -38.90 24.54 8.16
C GLU A 13 -38.18 24.48 6.81
N MET A 14 -38.62 23.61 5.91
CA MET A 14 -38.10 23.57 4.54
C MET A 14 -38.21 24.95 3.84
N LYS A 15 -39.37 25.60 3.94
CA LYS A 15 -39.56 26.94 3.35
C LYS A 15 -38.68 28.01 3.99
N LEU A 16 -38.46 27.94 5.31
CA LEU A 16 -37.59 28.87 6.03
C LEU A 16 -36.12 28.71 5.57
N GLN A 17 -35.64 27.47 5.49
CA GLN A 17 -34.27 27.21 5.06
C GLN A 17 -34.03 27.61 3.60
N MET A 18 -34.94 27.29 2.68
CA MET A 18 -34.85 27.71 1.27
C MET A 18 -34.82 29.23 1.08
N ARG A 19 -35.42 30.00 2.00
CA ARG A 19 -35.39 31.46 2.00
C ARG A 19 -34.12 32.02 2.66
N SER A 20 -33.43 31.23 3.47
CA SER A 20 -32.20 31.59 4.15
C SER A 20 -31.06 31.84 3.17
N TRP A 21 -30.35 32.95 3.34
CA TRP A 21 -29.12 33.22 2.54
C TRP A 21 -28.06 32.19 2.75
N VAL A 22 -27.86 31.70 3.97
CA VAL A 22 -26.92 30.63 4.33
C VAL A 22 -27.20 29.37 3.52
N PHE A 23 -28.44 28.94 3.43
CA PHE A 23 -28.77 27.72 2.68
C PHE A 23 -28.67 27.92 1.16
N ARG A 24 -28.96 29.09 0.62
CA ARG A 24 -28.72 29.38 -0.80
C ARG A 24 -27.24 29.35 -1.15
N PHE A 25 -26.39 29.89 -0.27
CA PHE A 25 -24.96 29.83 -0.46
C PHE A 25 -24.44 28.38 -0.36
N PHE A 26 -25.00 27.54 0.53
CA PHE A 26 -24.75 26.12 0.59
C PHE A 26 -25.03 25.42 -0.75
N ILE A 27 -26.21 25.67 -1.37
CA ILE A 27 -26.54 25.08 -2.67
C ILE A 27 -25.51 25.46 -3.74
N VAL A 28 -25.16 26.74 -3.82
CA VAL A 28 -24.16 27.21 -4.80
C VAL A 28 -22.80 26.57 -4.56
N LEU A 29 -22.33 26.53 -3.30
CA LEU A 29 -21.05 25.97 -2.96
C LEU A 29 -21.00 24.45 -3.23
N SER A 30 -22.09 23.73 -2.96
CA SER A 30 -22.20 22.29 -3.27
C SER A 30 -22.18 22.05 -4.77
N LEU A 31 -23.08 22.66 -5.53
CA LEU A 31 -23.23 22.36 -6.95
C LEU A 31 -22.07 22.90 -7.81
N VAL A 32 -21.53 24.06 -7.48
CA VAL A 32 -20.46 24.67 -8.26
C VAL A 32 -19.09 24.27 -7.71
N GLY A 33 -18.86 24.42 -6.41
CA GLY A 33 -17.57 24.20 -5.78
C GLY A 33 -17.14 22.73 -5.84
N ILE A 34 -18.03 21.81 -5.49
CA ILE A 34 -17.70 20.37 -5.48
C ILE A 34 -17.52 19.86 -6.91
N VAL A 35 -18.39 20.24 -7.84
CA VAL A 35 -18.26 19.85 -9.24
C VAL A 35 -16.97 20.42 -9.86
N ALA A 36 -16.65 21.68 -9.62
CA ALA A 36 -15.41 22.29 -10.11
C ALA A 36 -14.19 21.59 -9.54
N TYR A 37 -14.21 21.26 -8.25
CA TYR A 37 -13.13 20.50 -7.61
C TYR A 37 -12.99 19.09 -8.18
N GLN A 38 -14.10 18.40 -8.41
CA GLN A 38 -14.12 17.08 -9.05
C GLN A 38 -13.52 17.15 -10.47
N MET A 39 -13.94 18.13 -11.27
CA MET A 39 -13.40 18.32 -12.62
C MET A 39 -11.90 18.65 -12.60
N TYR A 40 -11.43 19.42 -11.62
CA TYR A 40 -10.01 19.74 -11.46
C TYR A 40 -9.19 18.50 -11.10
N ILE A 41 -9.63 17.70 -10.13
CA ILE A 41 -8.90 16.47 -9.70
C ILE A 41 -8.89 15.42 -10.81
N HIS A 42 -9.98 15.31 -11.56
CA HIS A 42 -10.16 14.30 -12.62
C HIS A 42 -9.67 14.79 -13.97
N GLY A 43 -9.21 16.02 -14.05
CA GLY A 43 -8.63 16.58 -15.28
C GLY A 43 -7.32 15.91 -15.68
N ALA A 44 -7.06 15.88 -16.97
CA ALA A 44 -5.95 15.20 -17.63
C ALA A 44 -4.52 15.58 -17.15
N GLY A 45 -4.37 16.61 -16.36
CA GLY A 45 -3.08 17.03 -15.77
C GLY A 45 -2.88 16.63 -14.31
N SER A 46 -3.82 15.96 -13.70
CA SER A 46 -3.78 15.65 -12.27
C SER A 46 -3.16 14.28 -11.99
N SER A 47 -2.19 14.23 -11.06
CA SER A 47 -1.63 12.96 -10.58
C SER A 47 -2.64 12.11 -9.79
N ALA A 48 -3.75 12.70 -9.38
CA ALA A 48 -4.84 12.03 -8.69
C ALA A 48 -5.65 11.09 -9.62
N TRP A 49 -5.46 11.22 -10.92
CA TRP A 49 -6.16 10.43 -11.94
C TRP A 49 -6.01 8.92 -11.78
N LYS A 50 -4.88 8.44 -11.30
CA LYS A 50 -4.64 7.01 -11.03
C LYS A 50 -5.65 6.39 -10.07
N MET A 51 -6.29 7.22 -9.25
CA MET A 51 -7.31 6.79 -8.28
C MET A 51 -8.71 6.74 -8.85
N VAL A 52 -8.93 7.42 -9.96
CA VAL A 52 -10.25 7.60 -10.56
C VAL A 52 -10.69 6.40 -11.36
N ALA A 53 -9.77 5.52 -11.70
CA ALA A 53 -10.08 4.29 -12.42
C ALA A 53 -11.05 3.36 -11.67
N LEU A 54 -11.10 3.43 -10.33
CA LEU A 54 -12.05 2.65 -9.54
C LEU A 54 -13.45 3.27 -9.61
N PRO A 55 -14.51 2.46 -9.82
CA PRO A 55 -15.90 2.95 -9.86
C PRO A 55 -16.35 3.63 -8.57
N CYS A 56 -15.72 3.30 -7.44
CA CYS A 56 -16.03 3.89 -6.14
C CYS A 56 -15.37 5.25 -5.90
N SER A 57 -14.32 5.61 -6.64
CA SER A 57 -13.51 6.81 -6.35
C SER A 57 -14.33 8.10 -6.45
N MET A 58 -15.09 8.27 -7.53
CA MET A 58 -15.95 9.44 -7.69
C MET A 58 -17.09 9.50 -6.68
N PRO A 59 -17.88 8.41 -6.49
CA PRO A 59 -18.94 8.39 -5.48
C PRO A 59 -18.44 8.69 -4.07
N LEU A 60 -17.32 8.08 -3.67
CA LEU A 60 -16.72 8.29 -2.36
C LEU A 60 -16.23 9.72 -2.17
N MET A 61 -15.48 10.27 -3.15
CA MET A 61 -15.00 11.64 -3.10
C MET A 61 -16.16 12.63 -3.04
N ASN A 62 -17.20 12.42 -3.85
CA ASN A 62 -18.40 13.24 -3.84
C ASN A 62 -19.08 13.25 -2.47
N ALA A 63 -19.32 12.05 -1.90
CA ALA A 63 -19.95 11.93 -0.58
C ALA A 63 -19.10 12.57 0.53
N TYR A 64 -17.77 12.42 0.46
CA TYR A 64 -16.85 13.07 1.38
C TYR A 64 -16.91 14.59 1.29
N LEU A 65 -16.74 15.16 0.09
CA LEU A 65 -16.79 16.61 -0.11
C LEU A 65 -18.14 17.19 0.32
N PHE A 66 -19.24 16.52 -0.04
CA PHE A 66 -20.58 16.92 0.39
C PHE A 66 -20.71 16.87 1.91
N SER A 67 -20.19 15.83 2.59
CA SER A 67 -20.18 15.74 4.05
C SER A 67 -19.44 16.90 4.71
N VAL A 68 -18.31 17.30 4.16
CA VAL A 68 -17.53 18.45 4.66
C VAL A 68 -18.32 19.74 4.49
N VAL A 69 -18.83 19.99 3.28
CA VAL A 69 -19.62 21.21 2.99
C VAL A 69 -20.90 21.24 3.82
N GLN A 70 -21.69 20.16 3.84
CA GLN A 70 -22.92 20.10 4.63
C GLN A 70 -22.66 20.34 6.12
N SER A 71 -21.56 19.79 6.68
CA SER A 71 -21.22 19.94 8.10
C SER A 71 -21.00 21.39 8.49
N LEU A 72 -20.27 22.14 7.67
CA LEU A 72 -20.05 23.57 7.91
C LEU A 72 -21.38 24.35 8.04
N PHE A 73 -22.32 24.09 7.12
CA PHE A 73 -23.61 24.79 7.13
C PHE A 73 -24.55 24.25 8.21
N LEU A 74 -24.53 22.95 8.49
CA LEU A 74 -25.29 22.36 9.59
C LEU A 74 -24.86 22.90 10.94
N ILE A 75 -23.59 23.14 11.19
CA ILE A 75 -23.08 23.76 12.42
C ILE A 75 -23.73 25.13 12.61
N VAL A 76 -23.78 25.94 11.56
CA VAL A 76 -24.42 27.29 11.65
C VAL A 76 -25.91 27.17 11.91
N ILE A 77 -26.63 26.33 11.16
CA ILE A 77 -28.09 26.18 11.25
C ILE A 77 -28.49 25.58 12.59
N MET A 78 -27.81 24.52 13.02
CA MET A 78 -28.18 23.75 14.21
C MET A 78 -27.70 24.39 15.51
N SER A 79 -26.63 25.16 15.52
CA SER A 79 -26.23 25.97 16.69
C SER A 79 -27.23 27.08 17.01
N GLU A 80 -27.95 27.60 15.99
CA GLU A 80 -28.98 28.63 16.17
C GLU A 80 -30.35 28.04 16.54
N PHE A 81 -30.61 26.81 16.10
CA PHE A 81 -31.92 26.17 16.18
C PHE A 81 -32.57 26.21 17.59
N PRO A 82 -31.85 25.86 18.71
CA PRO A 82 -32.45 25.87 20.04
C PRO A 82 -32.90 27.27 20.53
N GLN A 83 -32.21 28.30 20.07
CA GLN A 83 -32.45 29.69 20.54
C GLN A 83 -33.28 30.55 19.55
N ARG A 84 -33.53 30.03 18.36
CA ARG A 84 -34.18 30.79 17.28
C ARG A 84 -35.57 31.35 17.67
N LEU A 85 -36.39 30.52 18.32
CA LEU A 85 -37.74 30.94 18.77
C LEU A 85 -37.71 32.02 19.86
N ILE A 86 -36.68 31.97 20.71
CA ILE A 86 -36.52 32.96 21.80
C ILE A 86 -36.15 34.30 21.21
N ARG A 87 -35.29 34.35 20.22
CA ARG A 87 -34.82 35.59 19.58
C ARG A 87 -35.84 36.26 18.67
N SER A 88 -36.64 35.46 17.99
CA SER A 88 -37.62 36.00 17.02
C SER A 88 -38.87 36.66 17.68
N GLY A 89 -38.95 36.64 19.00
CA GLY A 89 -40.16 37.12 19.72
C GLY A 89 -41.41 36.27 19.49
N LEU A 90 -41.28 35.18 18.68
CA LEU A 90 -42.39 34.27 18.37
C LEU A 90 -42.58 33.19 19.44
N ARG A 91 -41.78 33.21 20.51
CA ARG A 91 -41.78 32.20 21.56
C ARG A 91 -43.20 31.99 22.10
N ASP A 92 -43.87 33.05 22.50
CA ASP A 92 -45.15 32.95 23.15
C ASP A 92 -46.24 32.50 22.18
N GLY A 93 -46.22 32.98 20.93
CA GLY A 93 -47.20 32.56 19.92
C GLY A 93 -47.06 31.12 19.43
N VAL A 94 -45.84 30.57 19.37
CA VAL A 94 -45.58 29.19 18.94
C VAL A 94 -45.66 28.21 20.10
N MET A 95 -45.19 28.60 21.28
CA MET A 95 -45.09 27.68 22.43
C MET A 95 -46.44 27.47 23.15
N VAL A 96 -47.45 28.35 22.97
CA VAL A 96 -48.81 28.19 23.50
C VAL A 96 -49.61 27.16 22.70
N ARG A 97 -49.21 26.81 21.48
CA ARG A 97 -49.93 25.85 20.65
C ARG A 97 -49.85 24.41 21.18
N PRO A 98 -50.92 23.59 21.05
CA PRO A 98 -51.04 22.27 21.65
C PRO A 98 -50.27 21.18 20.88
N PHE A 99 -48.94 21.29 20.73
CA PHE A 99 -48.11 20.22 20.19
C PHE A 99 -46.88 19.94 21.07
N SER A 100 -46.33 18.71 21.03
CA SER A 100 -45.20 18.32 21.86
C SER A 100 -43.86 18.86 21.34
N ASN A 101 -42.88 19.02 22.25
CA ASN A 101 -41.51 19.39 21.86
C ASN A 101 -40.88 18.39 20.89
N THR A 102 -41.17 17.10 21.04
CA THR A 102 -40.73 16.05 20.17
C THR A 102 -41.22 16.22 18.73
N VAL A 103 -42.49 16.51 18.55
CA VAL A 103 -43.08 16.77 17.21
C VAL A 103 -42.46 17.99 16.55
N TYR A 104 -42.24 19.06 17.31
CA TYR A 104 -41.59 20.27 16.80
C TYR A 104 -40.16 19.99 16.38
N TYR A 105 -39.37 19.37 17.28
CA TYR A 105 -37.95 19.14 17.08
C TYR A 105 -37.68 18.18 15.91
N TRP A 106 -38.35 17.03 15.91
CA TRP A 106 -38.19 16.05 14.86
C TRP A 106 -38.82 16.49 13.54
N GLY A 107 -39.91 17.21 13.54
CA GLY A 107 -40.49 17.79 12.33
C GLY A 107 -39.53 18.77 11.64
N ALA A 108 -38.93 19.67 12.42
CA ALA A 108 -37.95 20.61 11.91
C ALA A 108 -36.68 19.93 11.42
N LEU A 109 -36.13 19.01 12.20
CA LEU A 109 -34.93 18.24 11.84
C LEU A 109 -35.13 17.43 10.55
N THR A 110 -36.30 16.77 10.40
CA THR A 110 -36.65 16.04 9.18
C THR A 110 -36.73 16.96 7.98
N GLY A 111 -37.28 18.18 8.17
CA GLY A 111 -37.32 19.18 7.10
C GLY A 111 -35.93 19.61 6.63
N ILE A 112 -35.03 19.85 7.56
CA ILE A 112 -33.60 20.14 7.25
C ILE A 112 -32.94 18.95 6.56
N PHE A 113 -33.10 17.75 7.11
CA PHE A 113 -32.55 16.53 6.54
C PHE A 113 -32.97 16.30 5.10
N LEU A 114 -34.24 16.39 4.80
CA LEU A 114 -34.80 16.21 3.46
C LEU A 114 -34.26 17.24 2.46
N LEU A 115 -34.03 18.48 2.90
CA LEU A 115 -33.47 19.52 2.03
C LEU A 115 -32.00 19.21 1.70
N PHE A 116 -31.20 18.84 2.69
CA PHE A 116 -29.78 18.45 2.44
C PHE A 116 -29.70 17.19 1.59
N LEU A 117 -30.56 16.22 1.84
CA LEU A 117 -30.65 15.00 1.02
C LEU A 117 -31.02 15.33 -0.44
N LEU A 118 -31.98 16.22 -0.65
CA LEU A 118 -32.39 16.66 -1.99
C LEU A 118 -31.26 17.35 -2.73
N VAL A 119 -30.52 18.25 -2.06
CA VAL A 119 -29.33 18.90 -2.66
C VAL A 119 -28.28 17.86 -3.02
N ASN A 120 -28.02 16.90 -2.15
CA ASN A 120 -27.06 15.82 -2.42
C ASN A 120 -27.46 14.97 -3.64
N VAL A 121 -28.74 14.60 -3.75
CA VAL A 121 -29.25 13.85 -4.92
C VAL A 121 -29.10 14.67 -6.20
N VAL A 122 -29.46 15.96 -6.17
CA VAL A 122 -29.28 16.85 -7.34
C VAL A 122 -27.81 16.97 -7.71
N GLU A 123 -26.92 17.10 -6.75
CA GLU A 123 -25.49 17.16 -6.98
C GLU A 123 -24.95 15.87 -7.63
N VAL A 124 -25.36 14.69 -7.14
CA VAL A 124 -25.00 13.41 -7.76
C VAL A 124 -25.42 13.36 -9.23
N PHE A 125 -26.63 13.83 -9.57
CA PHE A 125 -27.06 13.90 -10.96
C PHE A 125 -26.18 14.84 -11.79
N VAL A 126 -25.81 16.01 -11.26
CA VAL A 126 -24.95 16.97 -11.93
C VAL A 126 -23.54 16.38 -12.12
N VAL A 127 -22.97 15.73 -11.10
CA VAL A 127 -21.65 15.05 -11.20
C VAL A 127 -21.69 13.95 -12.27
N ILE A 128 -22.73 13.13 -12.30
CA ILE A 128 -22.89 12.06 -13.29
C ILE A 128 -22.94 12.65 -14.72
N LEU A 129 -23.74 13.68 -14.93
CA LEU A 129 -23.94 14.27 -16.26
C LEU A 129 -22.69 14.99 -16.76
N LEU A 130 -22.03 15.76 -15.93
CA LEU A 130 -20.89 16.60 -16.32
C LEU A 130 -19.57 15.87 -16.23
N VAL A 131 -19.26 15.25 -15.08
CA VAL A 131 -17.91 14.70 -14.82
C VAL A 131 -17.73 13.36 -15.51
N ASN A 132 -18.71 12.46 -15.46
CA ASN A 132 -18.59 11.16 -16.13
C ASN A 132 -18.61 11.29 -17.66
N SER A 133 -19.38 12.23 -18.20
CA SER A 133 -19.40 12.47 -19.65
C SER A 133 -18.09 13.04 -20.18
N VAL A 134 -17.40 13.84 -19.38
CA VAL A 134 -16.10 14.43 -19.75
C VAL A 134 -14.96 13.44 -19.56
N ASN A 135 -14.96 12.65 -18.48
CA ASN A 135 -13.80 11.87 -18.07
C ASN A 135 -13.91 10.37 -18.39
N ALA A 136 -15.02 9.91 -19.00
CA ALA A 136 -15.27 8.49 -19.30
C ALA A 136 -15.02 7.53 -18.10
N ALA A 137 -15.21 8.05 -16.87
CA ALA A 137 -15.02 7.26 -15.65
C ALA A 137 -16.08 6.16 -15.51
N PRO A 138 -15.73 5.02 -14.91
CA PRO A 138 -16.68 3.93 -14.69
C PRO A 138 -17.85 4.39 -13.84
N LEU A 139 -19.07 4.14 -14.28
CA LEU A 139 -20.29 4.56 -13.59
C LEU A 139 -20.92 3.43 -12.78
N SER A 140 -21.12 3.64 -11.49
CA SER A 140 -21.87 2.75 -10.62
C SER A 140 -22.86 3.55 -9.75
N LEU A 141 -24.13 3.58 -10.13
CA LEU A 141 -25.18 4.28 -9.37
C LEU A 141 -25.38 3.71 -7.98
N SER A 142 -25.25 2.40 -7.80
CA SER A 142 -25.39 1.74 -6.50
C SER A 142 -24.39 2.27 -5.47
N LEU A 143 -23.15 2.58 -5.90
CA LEU A 143 -22.13 3.13 -5.02
C LEU A 143 -22.42 4.57 -4.60
N TYR A 144 -23.04 5.39 -5.47
CA TYR A 144 -23.49 6.72 -5.06
C TYR A 144 -24.52 6.64 -3.93
N PHE A 145 -25.53 5.77 -4.06
CA PHE A 145 -26.52 5.58 -3.00
C PHE A 145 -25.93 4.96 -1.74
N PHE A 146 -25.00 4.02 -1.89
CA PHE A 146 -24.30 3.41 -0.76
C PHE A 146 -23.58 4.47 0.08
N TYR A 147 -22.78 5.35 -0.53
CA TYR A 147 -22.04 6.37 0.20
C TYR A 147 -22.93 7.51 0.73
N ILE A 148 -24.02 7.87 0.03
CA ILE A 148 -25.01 8.80 0.60
C ILE A 148 -25.55 8.23 1.92
N LEU A 149 -25.96 6.96 1.92
CA LEU A 149 -26.58 6.35 3.10
C LEU A 149 -25.56 6.11 4.22
N THR A 150 -24.37 5.60 3.89
CA THR A 150 -23.39 5.16 4.91
C THR A 150 -22.45 6.26 5.35
N LEU A 151 -22.20 7.29 4.53
CA LEU A 151 -21.27 8.38 4.88
C LEU A 151 -22.02 9.68 5.21
N ASN A 152 -22.87 10.19 4.29
CA ASN A 152 -23.51 11.49 4.50
C ASN A 152 -24.55 11.48 5.62
N VAL A 153 -25.35 10.42 5.73
CA VAL A 153 -26.41 10.33 6.76
C VAL A 153 -25.83 10.27 8.18
N PRO A 154 -24.89 9.38 8.54
CA PRO A 154 -24.29 9.38 9.87
C PRO A 154 -23.58 10.70 10.22
N CYS A 155 -22.87 11.29 9.24
CA CYS A 155 -22.23 12.59 9.41
C CYS A 155 -23.28 13.69 9.70
N PHE A 156 -24.40 13.72 8.95
CA PHE A 156 -25.50 14.66 9.19
C PHE A 156 -26.02 14.55 10.64
N PHE A 157 -26.35 13.34 11.10
CA PHE A 157 -26.87 13.14 12.45
C PHE A 157 -25.86 13.52 13.53
N PHE A 158 -24.60 13.16 13.36
CA PHE A 158 -23.55 13.47 14.33
C PHE A 158 -23.32 14.98 14.45
N VAL A 159 -23.09 15.65 13.33
CA VAL A 159 -22.80 17.09 13.30
C VAL A 159 -24.02 17.90 13.77
N SER A 160 -25.23 17.54 13.32
CA SER A 160 -26.48 18.16 13.78
C SER A 160 -26.69 17.99 15.27
N GLY A 161 -26.40 16.76 15.79
CA GLY A 161 -26.52 16.45 17.21
C GLY A 161 -25.54 17.25 18.06
N LEU A 162 -24.30 17.29 17.64
CA LEU A 162 -23.21 18.01 18.32
C LEU A 162 -23.52 19.51 18.37
N ALA A 163 -23.84 20.12 17.22
CA ALA A 163 -24.13 21.56 17.14
C ALA A 163 -25.39 21.94 17.91
N ALA A 164 -26.47 21.14 17.83
CA ALA A 164 -27.72 21.40 18.56
C ALA A 164 -27.53 21.23 20.08
N CYS A 165 -26.80 20.21 20.52
CA CYS A 165 -26.50 19.97 21.94
C CYS A 165 -25.66 21.12 22.52
N LEU A 166 -24.58 21.48 21.86
CA LEU A 166 -23.73 22.60 22.29
C LEU A 166 -24.47 23.94 22.28
N GLY A 167 -25.30 24.20 21.25
CA GLY A 167 -26.14 25.39 21.17
C GLY A 167 -27.26 25.45 22.21
N ALA A 168 -27.69 24.29 22.74
CA ALA A 168 -28.67 24.20 23.83
C ALA A 168 -28.05 24.36 25.21
N VAL A 169 -26.84 23.87 25.44
CA VAL A 169 -26.13 23.89 26.73
C VAL A 169 -25.37 25.22 26.94
N PHE A 170 -24.74 25.74 25.90
CA PHE A 170 -23.93 26.95 25.95
C PHE A 170 -24.59 28.13 25.26
N SER A 171 -23.97 29.30 25.34
CA SER A 171 -24.40 30.45 24.54
C SER A 171 -24.21 30.13 23.04
N ARG A 172 -25.01 30.72 22.17
CA ARG A 172 -24.96 30.54 20.72
C ARG A 172 -23.53 30.73 20.17
N VAL A 173 -22.90 31.84 20.55
CA VAL A 173 -21.55 32.17 20.03
C VAL A 173 -20.51 31.15 20.46
N PHE A 174 -20.58 30.75 21.72
CA PHE A 174 -19.63 29.75 22.25
C PHE A 174 -19.89 28.36 21.68
N GLY A 175 -21.15 27.92 21.60
CA GLY A 175 -21.53 26.64 20.99
C GLY A 175 -21.13 26.56 19.50
N LEU A 176 -21.35 27.65 18.75
CA LEU A 176 -20.92 27.78 17.37
C LEU A 176 -19.37 27.69 17.26
N PHE A 177 -18.66 28.45 18.10
CA PHE A 177 -17.19 28.47 18.09
C PHE A 177 -16.61 27.07 18.38
N VAL A 178 -17.08 26.40 19.41
CA VAL A 178 -16.62 25.04 19.76
C VAL A 178 -16.91 24.04 18.63
N SER A 179 -18.11 24.13 18.01
CA SER A 179 -18.48 23.27 16.88
C SER A 179 -17.59 23.50 15.66
N LEU A 180 -17.21 24.76 15.36
CA LEU A 180 -16.31 25.09 14.27
C LEU A 180 -14.87 24.64 14.56
N VAL A 181 -14.38 24.77 15.78
CA VAL A 181 -13.07 24.23 16.17
C VAL A 181 -13.06 22.72 16.01
N TRP A 182 -14.10 22.02 16.45
CA TRP A 182 -14.22 20.58 16.27
C TRP A 182 -14.29 20.17 14.79
N PHE A 183 -14.97 20.98 13.96
CA PHE A 183 -15.01 20.76 12.51
C PHE A 183 -13.61 20.86 11.88
N VAL A 184 -12.85 21.91 12.20
CA VAL A 184 -11.48 22.08 11.73
C VAL A 184 -10.60 20.90 12.16
N PHE A 185 -10.74 20.48 13.43
CA PHE A 185 -10.03 19.30 13.94
C PHE A 185 -10.43 18.03 13.20
N GLY A 186 -11.71 17.87 12.87
CA GLY A 186 -12.25 16.73 12.10
C GLY A 186 -11.70 16.64 10.70
N VAL A 187 -11.49 17.77 10.03
CA VAL A 187 -10.96 17.77 8.66
C VAL A 187 -9.45 17.52 8.62
N PHE A 188 -8.67 18.07 9.55
CA PHE A 188 -7.21 18.12 9.40
C PHE A 188 -6.44 17.14 10.29
N TRP A 189 -6.97 16.68 11.42
CA TRP A 189 -6.22 15.88 12.38
C TRP A 189 -6.86 14.53 12.71
N LEU A 190 -8.18 14.47 12.89
CA LEU A 190 -8.86 13.24 13.33
C LEU A 190 -8.68 12.03 12.38
N PRO A 191 -8.54 12.19 11.04
CA PRO A 191 -8.28 11.07 10.15
C PRO A 191 -6.98 10.31 10.44
N TYR A 192 -6.02 10.96 11.10
CA TYR A 192 -4.69 10.39 11.38
C TYR A 192 -4.49 9.95 12.82
N ILE A 193 -5.51 10.08 13.66
CA ILE A 193 -5.45 9.70 15.07
C ILE A 193 -6.18 8.37 15.26
N LEU A 194 -5.52 7.39 15.91
CA LEU A 194 -6.10 6.10 16.25
C LEU A 194 -6.86 5.46 15.07
N HIS A 195 -6.15 5.18 13.98
CA HIS A 195 -6.70 4.52 12.78
C HIS A 195 -7.91 5.22 12.15
N GLY A 196 -8.06 6.52 12.38
CA GLY A 196 -9.24 7.28 11.95
C GLY A 196 -10.50 6.99 12.75
N THR A 197 -10.41 6.34 13.91
CA THR A 197 -11.58 6.01 14.74
C THR A 197 -12.39 7.22 15.13
N PHE A 198 -11.75 8.37 15.39
CA PHE A 198 -12.43 9.63 15.71
C PHE A 198 -12.78 10.48 14.50
N ASP A 199 -12.51 10.01 13.30
CA ASP A 199 -12.81 10.70 12.06
C ASP A 199 -14.28 10.49 11.64
N TYR A 200 -15.14 11.41 12.01
CA TYR A 200 -16.56 11.35 11.64
C TYR A 200 -16.82 11.61 10.13
N PHE A 201 -15.81 12.03 9.37
CA PHE A 201 -15.85 12.08 7.90
C PHE A 201 -15.42 10.77 7.25
N SER A 202 -14.80 9.85 8.00
CA SER A 202 -14.37 8.53 7.52
C SER A 202 -13.32 8.57 6.39
N VAL A 203 -12.46 9.58 6.39
CA VAL A 203 -11.31 9.66 5.46
C VAL A 203 -10.22 8.69 5.88
N GLY A 204 -10.01 8.52 7.19
CA GLY A 204 -8.97 7.66 7.77
C GLY A 204 -9.32 6.17 7.82
N VAL A 205 -10.52 5.76 7.42
CA VAL A 205 -10.97 4.35 7.49
C VAL A 205 -11.06 3.74 6.09
N PRO A 206 -10.50 2.54 5.84
CA PRO A 206 -10.60 1.87 4.56
C PRO A 206 -12.05 1.64 4.13
N ASN A 207 -12.42 2.17 2.97
CA ASN A 207 -13.81 2.31 2.55
C ASN A 207 -13.95 2.23 1.01
N LEU A 208 -12.98 1.60 0.33
CA LEU A 208 -13.01 1.45 -1.12
C LEU A 208 -13.79 0.20 -1.54
N PHE A 209 -14.41 0.28 -2.71
CA PHE A 209 -14.93 -0.88 -3.44
C PHE A 209 -13.96 -1.31 -4.51
N SER A 210 -13.52 -2.55 -4.42
CA SER A 210 -12.78 -3.24 -5.45
C SER A 210 -13.75 -3.94 -6.40
N ASP A 211 -13.50 -3.88 -7.70
CA ASP A 211 -14.27 -4.63 -8.69
C ASP A 211 -14.02 -6.14 -8.62
N MET A 212 -12.93 -6.54 -7.97
CA MET A 212 -12.50 -7.92 -7.85
C MET A 212 -13.02 -8.62 -6.59
N VAL A 213 -13.07 -7.88 -5.45
CA VAL A 213 -13.39 -8.46 -4.13
C VAL A 213 -14.51 -7.72 -3.39
N GLY A 214 -15.14 -6.76 -4.02
CA GLY A 214 -16.17 -5.94 -3.38
C GLY A 214 -15.61 -4.94 -2.36
N HIS A 215 -16.33 -4.68 -1.28
CA HIS A 215 -15.88 -3.72 -0.27
C HIS A 215 -14.73 -4.29 0.56
N VAL A 216 -13.60 -3.60 0.56
CA VAL A 216 -12.35 -4.10 1.19
C VAL A 216 -12.43 -4.25 2.71
N ASN A 217 -13.26 -3.44 3.37
CA ASN A 217 -13.41 -3.43 4.83
C ASN A 217 -14.86 -3.11 5.25
N LEU A 218 -15.84 -3.82 4.69
CA LEU A 218 -17.26 -3.48 4.89
C LEU A 218 -17.66 -3.45 6.36
N TRP A 219 -17.31 -4.49 7.12
CA TRP A 219 -17.76 -4.59 8.52
C TRP A 219 -17.13 -3.51 9.41
N GLY A 220 -15.83 -3.31 9.34
CA GLY A 220 -15.14 -2.26 10.09
C GLY A 220 -15.65 -0.86 9.73
N TYR A 221 -15.87 -0.61 8.45
CA TYR A 221 -16.46 0.63 7.97
C TYR A 221 -17.89 0.86 8.51
N LEU A 222 -18.77 -0.15 8.43
CA LEU A 222 -20.15 -0.01 8.94
C LEU A 222 -20.17 0.17 10.46
N GLN A 223 -19.35 -0.57 11.22
CA GLN A 223 -19.22 -0.33 12.67
C GLN A 223 -18.82 1.11 12.96
N HIS A 224 -17.81 1.61 12.26
CA HIS A 224 -17.36 3.00 12.38
C HIS A 224 -18.50 4.01 12.07
N ARG A 225 -19.28 3.77 11.03
CA ARG A 225 -20.41 4.66 10.70
C ARG A 225 -21.54 4.61 11.73
N LEU A 226 -21.80 3.41 12.30
CA LEU A 226 -22.80 3.24 13.36
C LEU A 226 -22.42 3.98 14.66
N ILE A 227 -21.12 4.10 14.98
CA ILE A 227 -20.66 4.94 16.11
C ILE A 227 -21.24 6.35 15.97
N TYR A 228 -21.05 6.99 14.83
CA TYR A 228 -21.47 8.38 14.61
C TYR A 228 -22.97 8.52 14.44
N LEU A 229 -23.64 7.55 13.84
CA LEU A 229 -25.08 7.54 13.73
C LEU A 229 -25.73 7.52 15.12
N PHE A 230 -25.34 6.56 15.97
CA PHE A 230 -25.90 6.40 17.31
C PHE A 230 -25.48 7.54 18.25
N ALA A 231 -24.23 7.97 18.20
CA ALA A 231 -23.78 9.13 18.97
C ALA A 231 -24.54 10.40 18.55
N GLY A 232 -24.75 10.59 17.25
CA GLY A 232 -25.52 11.73 16.72
C GLY A 232 -26.97 11.75 17.18
N ILE A 233 -27.67 10.60 17.09
CA ILE A 233 -29.04 10.46 17.60
C ILE A 233 -29.07 10.71 19.11
N GLY A 234 -28.12 10.17 19.85
CA GLY A 234 -27.99 10.41 21.28
C GLY A 234 -27.83 11.89 21.63
N LEU A 235 -26.93 12.60 20.92
CA LEU A 235 -26.72 14.05 21.09
C LEU A 235 -27.98 14.86 20.72
N LEU A 236 -28.71 14.50 19.65
CA LEU A 236 -29.96 15.15 19.30
C LEU A 236 -31.01 15.00 20.39
N LEU A 237 -31.15 13.82 20.98
CA LEU A 237 -32.06 13.58 22.11
C LEU A 237 -31.65 14.38 23.36
N LEU A 238 -30.35 14.47 23.65
CA LEU A 238 -29.84 15.30 24.73
C LEU A 238 -30.08 16.81 24.46
N GLY A 239 -29.91 17.26 23.24
CA GLY A 239 -30.28 18.61 22.80
C GLY A 239 -31.78 18.90 22.98
N LEU A 240 -32.64 17.94 22.63
CA LEU A 240 -34.07 18.02 22.85
C LEU A 240 -34.43 18.07 24.36
N TRP A 241 -33.70 17.35 25.21
CA TRP A 241 -33.88 17.38 26.65
C TRP A 241 -33.60 18.78 27.25
N HIS A 242 -32.59 19.50 26.69
CA HIS A 242 -32.25 20.86 27.12
C HIS A 242 -33.17 21.94 26.51
N LEU A 243 -34.05 21.60 25.57
CA LEU A 243 -34.93 22.60 24.94
C LEU A 243 -35.87 23.20 25.94
N GLY A 244 -35.65 24.46 26.29
CA GLY A 244 -36.40 25.24 27.28
C GLY A 244 -37.77 25.65 26.79
N ARG A 245 -38.76 24.76 26.78
CA ARG A 245 -40.15 25.01 26.52
C ARG A 245 -40.98 24.77 27.77
N LEU A 246 -42.13 25.39 27.85
CA LEU A 246 -43.14 25.23 28.93
C LEU A 246 -43.43 23.75 29.27
N PRO A 247 -43.89 23.44 30.48
CA PRO A 247 -43.64 22.14 31.12
C PRO A 247 -44.12 20.96 30.30
N ASN A 248 -43.18 20.19 29.79
CA ASN A 248 -43.40 18.79 29.47
C ASN A 248 -43.59 18.02 30.77
N SER A 249 -44.41 16.97 30.78
CA SER A 249 -44.46 16.06 31.91
C SER A 249 -43.05 15.61 32.26
N GLN A 250 -42.72 15.60 33.51
CA GLN A 250 -41.39 15.17 33.99
C GLN A 250 -41.02 13.75 33.50
N SER A 251 -42.03 12.89 33.32
CA SER A 251 -41.87 11.56 32.79
C SER A 251 -41.36 11.52 31.34
N CYS A 252 -41.93 12.32 30.43
CA CYS A 252 -41.44 12.40 29.06
C CYS A 252 -40.02 12.97 28.96
N ARG A 253 -39.68 13.94 29.79
CA ARG A 253 -38.36 14.53 29.83
C ARG A 253 -37.29 13.54 30.32
N ARG A 254 -37.61 12.73 31.33
CA ARG A 254 -36.75 11.63 31.81
C ARG A 254 -36.55 10.58 30.73
N LEU A 255 -37.62 10.19 30.03
CA LEU A 255 -37.56 9.19 28.98
C LEU A 255 -36.62 9.62 27.84
N VAL A 256 -36.73 10.87 27.36
CA VAL A 256 -35.85 11.41 26.31
C VAL A 256 -34.38 11.40 26.73
N ARG A 257 -34.11 11.77 28.00
CA ARG A 257 -32.74 11.69 28.55
C ARG A 257 -32.21 10.25 28.57
N VAL A 258 -33.00 9.31 29.06
CA VAL A 258 -32.63 7.89 29.16
C VAL A 258 -32.33 7.33 27.76
N TRP A 259 -33.20 7.55 26.78
CA TRP A 259 -32.98 7.13 25.40
C TRP A 259 -31.75 7.79 24.79
N GLY A 260 -31.51 9.08 25.03
CA GLY A 260 -30.31 9.76 24.59
C GLY A 260 -29.04 9.14 25.10
N LEU A 261 -29.02 8.81 26.39
CA LEU A 261 -27.89 8.09 27.01
C LEU A 261 -27.77 6.65 26.48
N CYS A 262 -28.86 5.93 26.28
CA CYS A 262 -28.84 4.59 25.72
C CYS A 262 -28.22 4.58 24.30
N PHE A 263 -28.65 5.48 23.43
CA PHE A 263 -28.06 5.57 22.08
C PHE A 263 -26.56 5.92 22.12
N PHE A 264 -26.17 6.81 23.01
CA PHE A 264 -24.77 7.14 23.19
C PHE A 264 -23.93 5.94 23.67
N VAL A 265 -24.46 5.15 24.62
CA VAL A 265 -23.83 3.91 25.10
C VAL A 265 -23.73 2.86 23.97
N ILE A 266 -24.75 2.74 23.12
CA ILE A 266 -24.69 1.86 21.94
C ILE A 266 -23.57 2.32 21.00
N GLY A 267 -23.48 3.61 20.71
CA GLY A 267 -22.36 4.16 19.91
C GLY A 267 -21.00 3.84 20.53
N LEU A 268 -20.86 4.00 21.83
CA LEU A 268 -19.64 3.67 22.56
C LEU A 268 -19.31 2.17 22.50
N SER A 269 -20.31 1.30 22.52
CA SER A 269 -20.10 -0.16 22.42
C SER A 269 -19.54 -0.54 21.04
N PHE A 270 -20.01 0.09 19.95
CA PHE A 270 -19.43 -0.10 18.64
C PHE A 270 -17.99 0.42 18.56
N LEU A 271 -17.70 1.56 19.20
CA LEU A 271 -16.35 2.10 19.30
C LEU A 271 -15.42 1.13 20.03
N CYS A 272 -15.82 0.64 21.20
CA CYS A 272 -15.04 -0.35 21.95
C CYS A 272 -14.82 -1.64 21.15
N SER A 273 -15.84 -2.10 20.41
CA SER A 273 -15.74 -3.28 19.55
C SER A 273 -14.74 -3.09 18.42
N LEU A 274 -14.74 -1.90 17.79
CA LEU A 274 -13.81 -1.56 16.71
C LEU A 274 -12.37 -1.50 17.23
N GLU A 275 -12.13 -0.75 18.31
CA GLU A 275 -10.80 -0.65 18.93
C GLU A 275 -10.28 -2.01 19.42
N TYR A 276 -11.17 -2.85 19.98
CA TYR A 276 -10.81 -4.20 20.37
C TYR A 276 -10.36 -5.06 19.19
N SER A 277 -10.96 -4.88 17.99
CA SER A 277 -10.55 -5.61 16.80
C SER A 277 -9.13 -5.20 16.33
N TYR A 278 -8.80 -3.91 16.39
CA TYR A 278 -7.44 -3.42 16.09
C TYR A 278 -6.43 -3.93 17.12
N TRP A 279 -6.77 -3.80 18.41
CA TRP A 279 -5.92 -4.30 19.49
C TRP A 279 -5.66 -5.80 19.38
N ARG A 280 -6.71 -6.60 19.13
CA ARG A 280 -6.59 -8.05 18.94
C ARG A 280 -5.66 -8.40 17.78
N THR A 281 -5.77 -7.71 16.64
CA THR A 281 -4.93 -7.95 15.49
C THR A 281 -3.46 -7.63 15.80
N ALA A 282 -3.19 -6.49 16.42
CA ALA A 282 -1.85 -6.10 16.82
C ALA A 282 -1.23 -7.11 17.80
N HIS A 283 -1.97 -7.48 18.86
CA HIS A 283 -1.50 -8.43 19.87
C HIS A 283 -1.24 -9.83 19.29
N GLN A 284 -2.10 -10.29 18.36
CA GLN A 284 -1.90 -11.58 17.70
C GLN A 284 -0.61 -11.57 16.85
N ARG A 285 -0.32 -10.48 16.13
CA ARG A 285 0.90 -10.33 15.36
C ARG A 285 2.14 -10.32 16.26
N GLU A 286 2.11 -9.59 17.36
CA GLU A 286 3.19 -9.61 18.36
C GLU A 286 3.42 -11.02 18.93
N CYS A 287 2.35 -11.76 19.18
CA CYS A 287 2.44 -13.17 19.59
C CYS A 287 3.16 -14.01 18.53
N TRP A 288 2.82 -13.89 17.26
CA TRP A 288 3.48 -14.63 16.19
C TRP A 288 4.96 -14.27 16.02
N VAL A 289 5.33 -13.01 16.20
CA VAL A 289 6.74 -12.61 16.22
C VAL A 289 7.49 -13.28 17.37
N SER A 290 6.89 -13.28 18.58
CA SER A 290 7.53 -13.91 19.76
C SER A 290 7.64 -15.44 19.62
N VAL A 291 6.67 -16.09 18.96
CA VAL A 291 6.75 -17.52 18.62
C VAL A 291 7.86 -17.77 17.61
N PHE A 292 7.99 -16.92 16.61
CA PHE A 292 9.08 -17.00 15.65
C PHE A 292 10.44 -16.92 16.37
N GLU A 293 10.68 -15.90 17.20
CA GLU A 293 11.93 -15.72 17.94
C GLU A 293 12.30 -16.95 18.78
N ARG A 294 11.31 -17.57 19.39
CA ARG A 294 11.51 -18.74 20.27
C ARG A 294 11.99 -19.98 19.52
N HIS A 295 11.53 -20.15 18.27
CA HIS A 295 11.81 -21.34 17.47
C HIS A 295 12.83 -21.11 16.35
N TRP A 296 13.24 -19.86 16.14
CA TRP A 296 14.21 -19.55 15.11
C TRP A 296 15.62 -19.98 15.51
N HIS A 297 16.23 -20.81 14.66
CA HIS A 297 17.61 -21.20 14.76
C HIS A 297 18.29 -21.00 13.40
N ALA A 298 19.54 -20.51 13.40
CA ALA A 298 20.28 -20.28 12.17
C ALA A 298 20.57 -21.59 11.39
N THR A 299 20.70 -22.70 12.10
CA THR A 299 20.88 -24.05 11.52
C THR A 299 19.52 -24.75 11.44
N THR A 300 18.91 -24.69 10.26
CA THR A 300 17.63 -25.37 9.97
C THR A 300 17.78 -26.28 8.76
N SER A 301 16.85 -27.22 8.61
CA SER A 301 16.72 -27.99 7.38
C SER A 301 16.38 -27.07 6.18
N ARG A 302 16.71 -27.55 4.98
CA ARG A 302 16.38 -26.89 3.70
C ARG A 302 15.44 -27.76 2.90
N VAL A 303 14.56 -27.12 2.10
CA VAL A 303 13.63 -27.84 1.20
C VAL A 303 14.24 -27.91 -0.19
N LYS A 304 14.59 -29.13 -0.66
CA LYS A 304 15.12 -29.35 -2.00
C LYS A 304 14.00 -29.44 -3.05
N THR A 305 12.99 -30.25 -2.77
CA THR A 305 11.84 -30.45 -3.67
C THR A 305 10.54 -30.40 -2.89
N HIS A 306 9.50 -29.87 -3.50
CA HIS A 306 8.20 -29.72 -2.88
C HIS A 306 7.08 -29.98 -3.89
N VAL A 307 6.34 -31.05 -3.69
CA VAL A 307 5.16 -31.40 -4.48
C VAL A 307 3.93 -31.04 -3.66
N ILE A 308 3.05 -30.23 -4.24
CA ILE A 308 1.85 -29.71 -3.55
C ILE A 308 0.63 -30.01 -4.39
N HIS A 309 -0.40 -30.59 -3.77
CA HIS A 309 -1.73 -30.72 -4.34
C HIS A 309 -2.65 -29.77 -3.59
N LEU A 310 -3.26 -28.83 -4.29
CA LEU A 310 -4.11 -27.77 -3.74
C LEU A 310 -5.53 -27.93 -4.27
N SER A 311 -6.50 -27.85 -3.36
CA SER A 311 -7.93 -27.76 -3.68
C SER A 311 -8.56 -26.62 -2.90
N GLN A 312 -9.48 -25.88 -3.54
CA GLN A 312 -10.19 -24.76 -2.96
C GLN A 312 -11.69 -25.00 -2.93
N SER A 313 -12.34 -24.67 -1.81
CA SER A 313 -13.80 -24.66 -1.67
C SER A 313 -14.24 -23.37 -0.97
N GLY A 314 -14.66 -22.37 -1.75
CA GLY A 314 -14.92 -21.02 -1.22
C GLY A 314 -13.66 -20.43 -0.57
N LYS A 315 -13.74 -20.08 0.70
CA LYS A 315 -12.60 -19.57 1.49
C LYS A 315 -11.72 -20.65 2.13
N HIS A 316 -12.10 -21.91 1.97
CA HIS A 316 -11.41 -23.03 2.60
C HIS A 316 -10.42 -23.66 1.62
N LEU A 317 -9.17 -23.81 2.07
CA LEU A 317 -8.10 -24.50 1.37
C LEU A 317 -7.91 -25.90 1.94
N THR A 318 -7.66 -26.86 1.08
CA THR A 318 -7.21 -28.22 1.44
C THR A 318 -5.98 -28.52 0.60
N ALA A 319 -4.91 -28.94 1.24
CA ALA A 319 -3.68 -29.26 0.53
C ALA A 319 -2.96 -30.46 1.11
N SER A 320 -2.29 -31.20 0.23
CA SER A 320 -1.30 -32.20 0.62
C SER A 320 0.06 -31.79 0.05
N SER A 321 1.10 -32.02 0.84
CA SER A 321 2.44 -31.53 0.59
C SER A 321 3.44 -32.65 0.82
N ARG A 322 4.23 -32.98 -0.21
CA ARG A 322 5.38 -33.90 -0.10
C ARG A 322 6.66 -33.13 -0.34
N MET A 323 7.53 -33.08 0.66
CA MET A 323 8.76 -32.33 0.59
C MET A 323 9.98 -33.21 0.92
N VAL A 324 11.12 -32.89 0.30
CA VAL A 324 12.41 -33.46 0.63
C VAL A 324 13.17 -32.42 1.44
N LEU A 325 13.29 -32.68 2.74
CA LEU A 325 14.07 -31.88 3.68
C LEU A 325 15.52 -32.37 3.69
N TYR A 326 16.47 -31.46 3.73
CA TYR A 326 17.89 -31.72 3.72
C TYR A 326 18.59 -30.97 4.85
N ASN A 327 19.49 -31.60 5.55
CA ASN A 327 20.34 -30.97 6.56
C ASN A 327 21.67 -30.49 5.93
N PRO A 328 21.85 -29.16 5.71
CA PRO A 328 23.09 -28.62 5.18
C PRO A 328 24.24 -28.58 6.21
N GLY A 329 23.90 -28.67 7.50
CA GLY A 329 24.83 -28.53 8.62
C GLY A 329 25.78 -29.69 8.77
N GLU A 330 26.81 -29.52 9.60
CA GLU A 330 27.81 -30.55 9.97
C GLU A 330 27.33 -31.39 11.18
N THR A 331 26.28 -30.96 11.85
CA THR A 331 25.68 -31.64 13.01
C THR A 331 24.31 -32.20 12.68
N ALA A 332 23.89 -33.27 13.34
CA ALA A 332 22.54 -33.79 13.23
C ALA A 332 21.52 -32.79 13.81
N LEU A 333 20.34 -32.73 13.21
CA LEU A 333 19.19 -32.00 13.73
C LEU A 333 18.30 -32.97 14.49
N ASP A 334 18.02 -32.71 15.76
CA ASP A 334 17.14 -33.56 16.59
C ASP A 334 15.64 -33.30 16.34
N SER A 335 15.31 -32.14 15.78
CA SER A 335 13.95 -31.78 15.36
C SER A 335 13.95 -30.93 14.11
N LEU A 336 12.85 -30.99 13.34
CA LEU A 336 12.66 -30.21 12.13
C LEU A 336 11.62 -29.15 12.39
N VAL A 337 11.98 -27.89 12.14
CA VAL A 337 11.10 -26.73 12.33
C VAL A 337 10.59 -26.29 10.96
N LEU A 338 9.28 -26.23 10.81
CA LEU A 338 8.58 -25.75 9.62
C LEU A 338 7.59 -24.65 9.99
N PHE A 339 7.37 -23.74 9.07
CA PHE A 339 6.39 -22.64 9.22
C PHE A 339 5.21 -22.87 8.30
N LEU A 340 3.99 -22.72 8.81
CA LEU A 340 2.73 -22.85 8.08
C LEU A 340 1.72 -21.86 8.62
N ASN A 341 0.89 -21.29 7.76
CA ASN A 341 -0.15 -20.33 8.15
C ASN A 341 -0.97 -20.83 9.37
N PRO A 342 -1.17 -20.00 10.41
CA PRO A 342 -1.88 -20.41 11.61
C PRO A 342 -3.34 -20.81 11.37
N GLY A 343 -3.97 -20.31 10.33
CA GLY A 343 -5.34 -20.68 9.95
C GLY A 343 -5.47 -22.03 9.24
N LEU A 344 -4.34 -22.67 8.86
CA LEU A 344 -4.31 -24.00 8.23
C LEU A 344 -3.95 -25.06 9.28
N HIS A 345 -4.86 -25.99 9.53
CA HIS A 345 -4.69 -27.04 10.52
C HIS A 345 -4.09 -28.30 9.90
N LEU A 346 -3.04 -28.83 10.56
CA LEU A 346 -2.40 -30.09 10.18
C LEU A 346 -3.27 -31.28 10.61
N SER A 347 -3.52 -32.18 9.70
CA SER A 347 -4.23 -33.42 9.97
C SER A 347 -3.30 -34.65 10.05
N ARG A 348 -2.19 -34.61 9.31
CA ARG A 348 -1.24 -35.72 9.23
C ARG A 348 0.15 -35.21 8.92
N VAL A 349 1.15 -35.81 9.58
CA VAL A 349 2.60 -35.66 9.25
C VAL A 349 3.21 -37.06 9.25
N SER A 350 3.84 -37.45 8.14
CA SER A 350 4.41 -38.79 8.00
C SER A 350 5.65 -38.81 7.09
N SER A 351 6.47 -39.85 7.25
CA SER A 351 7.54 -40.17 6.32
C SER A 351 7.30 -41.56 5.76
N GLY A 352 6.85 -41.66 4.51
CA GLY A 352 6.39 -42.88 3.90
C GLY A 352 5.18 -43.46 4.67
N LYS A 353 5.36 -44.65 5.30
CA LYS A 353 4.30 -45.30 6.10
C LYS A 353 4.34 -44.94 7.59
N VAL A 354 5.37 -44.23 8.05
CA VAL A 354 5.58 -43.93 9.45
C VAL A 354 4.99 -42.56 9.76
N THR A 355 4.08 -42.48 10.73
CA THR A 355 3.59 -41.21 11.25
C THR A 355 4.65 -40.60 12.14
N LEU A 356 5.00 -39.34 11.89
CA LEU A 356 5.99 -38.60 12.67
C LEU A 356 5.28 -37.86 13.81
N PRO A 357 5.81 -37.90 15.03
CA PRO A 357 5.30 -37.11 16.13
C PRO A 357 5.61 -35.63 15.87
N TYR A 358 4.62 -34.79 15.99
CA TYR A 358 4.74 -33.33 15.81
C TYR A 358 3.90 -32.59 16.87
N TRP A 359 4.29 -31.35 17.10
CA TRP A 359 3.48 -30.40 17.85
C TRP A 359 3.49 -29.04 17.15
N ARG A 360 2.54 -28.21 17.46
CA ARG A 360 2.36 -26.93 16.82
C ARG A 360 2.27 -25.79 17.82
N ASP A 361 3.01 -24.72 17.56
CA ASP A 361 2.95 -23.44 18.27
C ASP A 361 2.61 -22.36 17.24
N GLU A 362 1.32 -22.02 17.14
CA GLU A 362 0.77 -21.05 16.16
C GLU A 362 1.21 -21.38 14.70
N GLN A 363 2.07 -20.56 14.10
CA GLN A 363 2.60 -20.77 12.75
C GLN A 363 3.75 -21.77 12.68
N VAL A 364 4.30 -22.19 13.80
CA VAL A 364 5.44 -23.10 13.86
C VAL A 364 5.00 -24.53 14.05
N CYS A 365 5.49 -25.45 13.23
CA CYS A 365 5.32 -26.88 13.37
C CYS A 365 6.69 -27.51 13.64
N VAL A 366 6.83 -28.17 14.79
CA VAL A 366 8.03 -28.88 15.18
C VAL A 366 7.79 -30.37 15.03
N ILE A 367 8.56 -31.02 14.17
CA ILE A 367 8.52 -32.46 13.92
C ILE A 367 9.67 -33.10 14.69
N ASN A 368 9.35 -33.98 15.63
CA ASN A 368 10.35 -34.70 16.42
C ASN A 368 10.93 -35.86 15.57
N CYS A 369 11.90 -35.56 14.79
CA CYS A 369 12.60 -36.51 13.93
C CYS A 369 14.05 -36.10 13.77
N ARG A 370 14.96 -37.01 14.01
CA ARG A 370 16.39 -36.79 13.85
C ARG A 370 16.80 -36.90 12.38
N LEU A 371 17.51 -35.88 11.92
CA LEU A 371 18.08 -35.83 10.56
C LEU A 371 19.60 -35.68 10.66
N GLU A 372 20.30 -36.69 10.20
CA GLU A 372 21.78 -36.70 10.25
C GLU A 372 22.37 -35.61 9.35
N SER A 373 23.67 -35.28 9.63
CA SER A 373 24.41 -34.33 8.82
C SER A 373 24.47 -34.76 7.35
N LYS A 374 24.21 -33.82 6.42
CA LYS A 374 24.17 -34.02 4.97
C LYS A 374 23.16 -35.05 4.46
N ASP A 375 22.27 -35.52 5.31
CA ASP A 375 21.20 -36.48 4.93
C ASP A 375 19.90 -35.76 4.52
N SER A 376 18.95 -36.51 3.95
CA SER A 376 17.68 -36.03 3.47
C SER A 376 16.53 -36.92 3.92
N LEU A 377 15.39 -36.30 4.26
CA LEU A 377 14.17 -36.96 4.70
C LEU A 377 12.98 -36.52 3.85
N VAL A 378 12.16 -37.47 3.44
CA VAL A 378 10.88 -37.19 2.78
C VAL A 378 9.79 -37.04 3.84
N VAL A 379 9.10 -35.89 3.83
CA VAL A 379 7.99 -35.59 4.75
C VAL A 379 6.72 -35.31 3.94
N ASP A 380 5.67 -36.05 4.28
CA ASP A 380 4.32 -35.84 3.74
C ASP A 380 3.46 -35.14 4.82
N MET A 381 2.75 -34.08 4.43
CA MET A 381 1.89 -33.28 5.31
C MET A 381 0.54 -33.03 4.65
N ASP A 382 -0.55 -33.30 5.38
CA ASP A 382 -1.92 -32.97 4.96
C ASP A 382 -2.46 -31.85 5.87
N TYR A 383 -2.99 -30.79 5.26
CA TYR A 383 -3.51 -29.64 6.01
C TYR A 383 -4.70 -29.00 5.31
N ALA A 384 -5.56 -28.36 6.12
CA ALA A 384 -6.75 -27.69 5.61
C ALA A 384 -7.17 -26.54 6.53
N GLY A 385 -7.88 -25.54 6.00
CA GLY A 385 -8.42 -24.45 6.81
C GLY A 385 -8.73 -23.21 6.03
N VAL A 386 -8.97 -22.12 6.76
CA VAL A 386 -9.13 -20.77 6.23
C VAL A 386 -7.87 -19.99 6.52
N LEU A 387 -7.27 -19.47 5.48
CA LEU A 387 -6.01 -18.74 5.58
C LEU A 387 -6.17 -17.45 6.38
N ASP A 388 -5.28 -17.23 7.35
CA ASP A 388 -5.20 -15.98 8.10
C ASP A 388 -4.16 -15.07 7.46
N ASP A 389 -4.60 -14.05 6.75
CA ASP A 389 -3.74 -13.12 6.03
C ASP A 389 -3.06 -12.07 6.93
N ARG A 390 -3.43 -12.00 8.23
CA ARG A 390 -2.78 -11.12 9.21
C ARG A 390 -1.34 -11.51 9.50
N ILE A 391 -0.94 -12.74 9.16
CA ILE A 391 0.46 -13.20 9.28
C ILE A 391 1.38 -12.61 8.24
N CYS A 392 0.82 -12.08 7.16
CA CYS A 392 1.63 -11.44 6.13
C CYS A 392 2.37 -10.23 6.69
N ASP A 393 3.60 -10.04 6.21
CA ASP A 393 4.42 -8.89 6.55
C ASP A 393 4.64 -8.70 8.08
N LEU A 394 4.91 -9.79 8.82
CA LEU A 394 5.12 -9.74 10.29
C LEU A 394 6.27 -8.82 10.71
N PHE A 395 7.25 -8.55 9.84
CA PHE A 395 8.34 -7.63 10.08
C PHE A 395 7.91 -6.15 10.17
N LEU A 396 6.71 -5.81 9.70
CA LEU A 396 6.19 -4.44 9.84
C LEU A 396 5.82 -4.18 11.29
N ASN A 397 6.33 -3.08 11.84
CA ASN A 397 5.89 -2.60 13.13
C ASN A 397 4.40 -2.25 13.10
N ARG A 398 3.79 -2.11 14.27
CA ARG A 398 2.36 -1.85 14.41
C ARG A 398 1.89 -0.65 13.58
N LYS A 399 2.61 0.47 13.64
CA LYS A 399 2.25 1.70 12.95
C LYS A 399 2.27 1.53 11.43
N ASP A 400 3.31 0.90 10.89
CA ASP A 400 3.47 0.72 9.45
C ASP A 400 2.48 -0.34 8.91
N TYR A 401 2.11 -1.34 9.73
CA TYR A 401 1.08 -2.30 9.36
C TYR A 401 -0.32 -1.68 9.34
N GLU A 402 -0.64 -0.85 10.32
CA GLU A 402 -1.92 -0.18 10.45
C GLU A 402 -2.07 1.00 9.46
N ASP A 403 -0.95 1.53 8.93
CA ASP A 403 -0.98 2.55 7.87
C ASP A 403 -1.45 1.92 6.55
N SER A 404 -2.74 2.04 6.32
CA SER A 404 -3.41 1.53 5.12
C SER A 404 -3.44 2.52 3.96
N PHE A 405 -2.81 3.68 4.09
CA PHE A 405 -2.64 4.62 2.99
C PHE A 405 -1.55 4.13 2.05
N CYS A 406 -1.92 3.76 0.85
CA CYS A 406 -0.97 3.42 -0.19
C CYS A 406 -0.67 4.65 -1.03
N GLY A 407 0.60 5.02 -1.10
CA GLY A 407 1.25 6.12 -1.81
C GLY A 407 0.41 7.10 -2.62
N ASP A 408 -0.29 6.62 -3.63
CA ASP A 408 -1.03 7.45 -4.59
C ASP A 408 -2.53 7.57 -4.30
N HIS A 409 -3.04 7.00 -3.21
CA HIS A 409 -4.47 7.02 -2.90
C HIS A 409 -4.84 8.12 -1.89
N PHE A 410 -5.92 8.85 -2.17
CA PHE A 410 -6.49 9.83 -1.23
C PHE A 410 -7.12 9.17 -0.02
N PHE A 411 -7.62 7.95 -0.19
CA PHE A 411 -8.29 7.18 0.84
C PHE A 411 -7.47 5.95 1.20
N PRO A 412 -7.55 5.49 2.45
CA PRO A 412 -6.90 4.26 2.84
C PRO A 412 -7.48 3.08 2.05
N THR A 413 -6.60 2.26 1.51
CA THR A 413 -6.98 1.10 0.69
C THR A 413 -7.31 -0.13 1.52
N GLY A 414 -6.96 -0.11 2.81
CA GLY A 414 -6.87 -1.33 3.62
C GLY A 414 -5.63 -2.16 3.26
N ARG A 415 -5.38 -3.19 4.03
CA ARG A 415 -4.25 -4.12 3.78
C ARG A 415 -4.74 -5.56 3.82
N ARG A 416 -4.51 -6.28 2.74
CA ARG A 416 -4.76 -7.71 2.62
C ARG A 416 -3.55 -8.35 1.96
N GLY A 417 -3.00 -9.40 2.58
CA GLY A 417 -1.81 -10.09 2.09
C GLY A 417 -2.11 -11.31 1.21
N ALA A 418 -3.33 -11.82 1.25
CA ALA A 418 -3.78 -12.94 0.44
C ALA A 418 -5.30 -12.89 0.21
N PHE A 419 -5.77 -13.57 -0.82
CA PHE A 419 -7.19 -13.70 -1.13
C PHE A 419 -7.53 -15.14 -1.46
N VAL A 420 -8.59 -15.63 -0.87
CA VAL A 420 -9.15 -16.97 -1.16
C VAL A 420 -10.66 -16.81 -1.25
N ASP A 421 -11.16 -16.71 -2.47
CA ASP A 421 -12.59 -16.61 -2.76
C ASP A 421 -12.90 -17.27 -4.12
N ASP A 422 -14.17 -17.44 -4.46
CA ASP A 422 -14.57 -18.06 -5.71
C ASP A 422 -14.15 -17.25 -6.96
N ASP A 423 -14.06 -15.92 -6.83
CA ASP A 423 -13.68 -15.02 -7.92
C ASP A 423 -12.19 -14.77 -8.02
N ILE A 424 -11.46 -14.83 -6.90
CA ILE A 424 -10.03 -14.58 -6.84
C ILE A 424 -9.31 -15.53 -5.88
N LEU A 425 -8.18 -16.05 -6.34
CA LEU A 425 -7.21 -16.79 -5.54
C LEU A 425 -5.86 -16.10 -5.67
N LEU A 426 -5.35 -15.53 -4.58
CA LEU A 426 -4.01 -14.94 -4.53
C LEU A 426 -3.29 -15.45 -3.30
N LEU A 427 -2.37 -16.37 -3.53
CA LEU A 427 -1.53 -17.01 -2.53
C LEU A 427 -0.08 -16.66 -2.82
N THR A 428 0.49 -15.81 -2.00
CA THR A 428 1.90 -15.40 -2.08
C THR A 428 2.71 -16.06 -0.98
N SER A 429 4.01 -16.04 -1.09
CA SER A 429 4.91 -16.62 -0.09
C SER A 429 4.74 -15.98 1.29
N SER A 430 4.42 -14.68 1.36
CA SER A 430 4.21 -13.97 2.61
C SER A 430 3.07 -14.53 3.46
N SER A 431 2.11 -15.19 2.83
CA SER A 431 0.98 -15.83 3.51
C SER A 431 1.32 -17.19 4.14
N ILE A 432 2.49 -17.75 3.86
CA ILE A 432 2.97 -19.06 4.32
C ILE A 432 1.88 -20.15 4.12
N TRP A 433 1.28 -20.17 2.93
CA TRP A 433 0.15 -21.06 2.63
C TRP A 433 0.55 -22.53 2.42
N TYR A 434 1.85 -22.80 2.32
CA TYR A 434 2.44 -24.14 2.27
C TYR A 434 3.58 -24.21 3.30
N PRO A 435 3.96 -25.43 3.78
CA PRO A 435 5.03 -25.57 4.75
C PRO A 435 6.39 -25.12 4.20
N VAL A 436 7.08 -24.25 4.91
CA VAL A 436 8.40 -23.73 4.55
C VAL A 436 9.38 -23.93 5.70
N ALA A 437 10.63 -24.28 5.41
CA ALA A 437 11.67 -24.37 6.44
C ALA A 437 12.22 -22.99 6.80
N LEU A 438 12.27 -22.07 5.82
CA LEU A 438 12.64 -20.70 6.03
C LEU A 438 11.44 -19.80 5.67
N PRO A 439 10.99 -18.93 6.56
CA PRO A 439 9.96 -17.96 6.21
C PRO A 439 10.50 -16.98 5.18
N PRO A 440 9.63 -16.42 4.32
CA PRO A 440 10.04 -15.54 3.23
C PRO A 440 10.78 -14.28 3.70
N VAL A 441 10.45 -13.79 4.88
CA VAL A 441 11.13 -12.67 5.56
C VAL A 441 11.30 -13.02 7.02
N ASN A 442 12.47 -12.77 7.58
CA ASN A 442 12.69 -12.85 9.01
C ASN A 442 11.97 -11.67 9.69
N PRO A 443 10.95 -11.91 10.53
CA PRO A 443 10.17 -10.81 11.12
C PRO A 443 10.95 -10.02 12.18
N VAL A 444 12.01 -10.58 12.75
CA VAL A 444 12.83 -9.92 13.78
C VAL A 444 13.95 -9.12 13.15
N ASP A 445 14.60 -9.69 12.13
CA ASP A 445 15.66 -9.03 11.38
C ASP A 445 15.46 -9.24 9.87
N PRO A 446 14.64 -8.40 9.24
CA PRO A 446 14.31 -8.53 7.83
C PRO A 446 15.52 -8.42 6.89
N PHE A 447 16.60 -7.80 7.36
CA PHE A 447 17.84 -7.66 6.59
C PHE A 447 18.67 -8.95 6.58
N SER A 448 18.47 -9.85 7.52
CA SER A 448 19.17 -11.15 7.66
C SER A 448 18.37 -12.32 7.12
N THR A 449 17.45 -12.09 6.19
CA THR A 449 16.61 -13.14 5.61
C THR A 449 17.44 -14.11 4.75
N LEU A 450 17.26 -15.41 5.01
CA LEU A 450 17.75 -16.51 4.19
C LEU A 450 16.61 -17.07 3.33
N TRP A 451 16.95 -17.67 2.20
CA TRP A 451 15.96 -18.29 1.31
C TRP A 451 16.32 -19.73 0.98
N ASP A 452 15.30 -20.57 0.89
CA ASP A 452 15.40 -21.85 0.23
C ASP A 452 15.30 -21.69 -1.29
N PHE A 453 15.98 -22.56 -2.01
CA PHE A 453 15.85 -22.71 -3.45
C PHE A 453 15.28 -24.08 -3.75
N THR A 454 13.97 -24.13 -3.89
CA THR A 454 13.18 -25.35 -3.96
C THR A 454 12.66 -25.59 -5.37
N ARG A 455 12.69 -26.85 -5.84
CA ARG A 455 11.98 -27.27 -7.05
C ARG A 455 10.55 -27.58 -6.69
N PHE A 456 9.61 -26.79 -7.25
CA PHE A 456 8.18 -26.95 -7.00
C PHE A 456 7.49 -27.72 -8.10
N SER A 457 6.55 -28.61 -7.69
CA SER A 457 5.52 -29.19 -8.51
C SER A 457 4.18 -28.94 -7.83
N LEU A 458 3.29 -28.19 -8.49
CA LEU A 458 1.99 -27.83 -7.96
C LEU A 458 0.89 -28.43 -8.85
N SER A 459 -0.11 -29.03 -8.24
CA SER A 459 -1.35 -29.43 -8.89
C SER A 459 -2.52 -28.71 -8.21
N VAL A 460 -3.32 -27.98 -8.98
CA VAL A 460 -4.53 -27.31 -8.51
C VAL A 460 -5.72 -28.08 -9.07
N SER A 461 -6.51 -28.68 -8.18
CA SER A 461 -7.65 -29.52 -8.55
C SER A 461 -8.91 -28.69 -8.74
N SER A 462 -9.55 -28.84 -9.90
CA SER A 462 -10.84 -28.22 -10.25
C SER A 462 -10.97 -26.76 -9.82
N PRO A 463 -10.05 -25.87 -10.26
CA PRO A 463 -10.09 -24.45 -9.85
C PRO A 463 -11.39 -23.79 -10.30
N ARG A 464 -11.99 -22.97 -9.44
CA ARG A 464 -13.21 -22.21 -9.76
C ARG A 464 -12.95 -21.04 -10.70
N GLN A 465 -11.74 -20.52 -10.69
CA GLN A 465 -11.30 -19.44 -11.56
C GLN A 465 -11.00 -19.96 -12.96
N ASN A 466 -11.40 -19.20 -13.97
CA ASN A 466 -11.18 -19.59 -15.38
C ASN A 466 -9.71 -19.42 -15.82
N ILE A 467 -8.96 -18.57 -15.14
CA ILE A 467 -7.53 -18.35 -15.32
C ILE A 467 -6.83 -18.70 -14.02
N VAL A 468 -5.90 -19.65 -14.08
CA VAL A 468 -4.98 -19.93 -12.97
C VAL A 468 -3.56 -19.94 -13.52
N VAL A 469 -2.67 -19.24 -12.83
CA VAL A 469 -1.22 -19.19 -13.11
C VAL A 469 -0.44 -19.39 -11.81
N ALA A 470 0.75 -19.93 -11.92
CA ALA A 470 1.66 -20.10 -10.80
C ALA A 470 3.10 -19.88 -11.25
N SER A 471 4.04 -19.87 -10.29
CA SER A 471 5.48 -19.76 -10.54
C SER A 471 6.00 -21.04 -11.20
N GLY A 472 5.71 -21.27 -12.50
CA GLY A 472 6.13 -22.43 -13.26
C GLY A 472 5.38 -22.56 -14.59
N LEU A 473 5.77 -23.55 -15.40
CA LEU A 473 5.07 -23.84 -16.64
C LEU A 473 3.79 -24.62 -16.35
N GLY A 474 2.66 -24.05 -16.74
CA GLY A 474 1.34 -24.64 -16.53
C GLY A 474 0.94 -25.61 -17.63
N LYS A 475 0.42 -26.80 -17.27
CA LYS A 475 -0.23 -27.76 -18.17
C LYS A 475 -1.61 -28.10 -17.63
N ARG A 476 -2.62 -28.01 -18.49
CA ARG A 476 -4.00 -28.36 -18.13
C ARG A 476 -4.28 -29.81 -18.48
N ASN A 477 -4.69 -30.59 -17.50
CA ASN A 477 -5.04 -32.02 -17.64
C ASN A 477 -6.50 -32.18 -17.18
N GLY A 478 -7.45 -32.04 -18.13
CA GLY A 478 -8.87 -32.04 -17.80
C GLY A 478 -9.30 -30.83 -16.99
N GLU A 479 -9.84 -31.06 -15.80
CA GLU A 479 -10.22 -30.02 -14.86
C GLU A 479 -9.06 -29.55 -14.00
N ASP A 480 -8.01 -30.33 -13.86
CA ASP A 480 -6.84 -30.02 -13.05
C ASP A 480 -5.79 -29.24 -13.85
N ILE A 481 -5.04 -28.40 -13.15
CA ILE A 481 -3.93 -27.65 -13.73
C ILE A 481 -2.66 -27.97 -12.94
N SER A 482 -1.63 -28.43 -13.62
CA SER A 482 -0.32 -28.71 -13.02
C SER A 482 0.72 -27.69 -13.45
N PHE A 483 1.60 -27.33 -12.53
CA PHE A 483 2.70 -26.40 -12.73
C PHE A 483 4.01 -27.03 -12.25
N GLU A 484 5.05 -26.91 -13.04
CA GLU A 484 6.38 -27.39 -12.69
C GLU A 484 7.39 -26.24 -12.81
N SER A 485 8.24 -26.07 -11.79
CA SER A 485 9.33 -25.14 -11.86
C SER A 485 10.51 -25.79 -12.57
N GLU A 486 10.93 -25.23 -13.70
CA GLU A 486 12.12 -25.71 -14.43
C GLU A 486 13.41 -25.56 -13.62
N ARG A 487 13.43 -24.60 -12.71
CA ARG A 487 14.58 -24.25 -11.87
C ARG A 487 14.17 -24.14 -10.41
N PRO A 488 15.11 -24.30 -9.47
CA PRO A 488 14.81 -24.01 -8.08
C PRO A 488 14.37 -22.55 -7.91
N LEU A 489 13.28 -22.32 -7.17
CA LEU A 489 12.68 -21.04 -6.87
C LEU A 489 12.71 -20.79 -5.37
N GLN A 490 12.80 -19.52 -4.97
CA GLN A 490 12.75 -19.13 -3.56
C GLN A 490 11.33 -19.09 -2.99
N ALA A 491 10.33 -19.07 -3.84
CA ALA A 491 8.93 -18.98 -3.44
C ALA A 491 8.00 -19.55 -4.51
N LEU A 492 6.79 -19.90 -4.11
CA LEU A 492 5.72 -20.35 -5.00
C LEU A 492 4.50 -19.45 -4.80
N THR A 493 4.10 -18.78 -5.89
CA THR A 493 2.88 -17.97 -5.97
C THR A 493 1.83 -18.69 -6.76
N VAL A 494 0.58 -18.62 -6.32
CA VAL A 494 -0.59 -19.05 -7.06
C VAL A 494 -1.54 -17.87 -7.23
N TYR A 495 -1.96 -17.64 -8.45
CA TYR A 495 -2.93 -16.61 -8.78
C TYR A 495 -4.04 -17.20 -9.66
N GLY A 496 -5.28 -16.98 -9.25
CA GLY A 496 -6.47 -17.36 -9.99
C GLY A 496 -7.46 -16.20 -10.07
N ILE A 497 -8.05 -15.99 -11.23
CA ILE A 497 -9.04 -14.92 -11.44
C ILE A 497 -10.08 -15.31 -12.49
N ASN A 498 -11.28 -14.79 -12.34
CA ASN A 498 -12.32 -14.80 -13.36
C ASN A 498 -12.16 -13.59 -14.29
N GLY A 499 -11.45 -13.81 -15.40
CA GLY A 499 -11.07 -12.71 -16.29
C GLY A 499 -10.64 -13.15 -17.68
N ALA A 500 -9.67 -12.44 -18.24
CA ALA A 500 -9.08 -12.73 -19.53
C ALA A 500 -7.54 -12.68 -19.44
N SER A 501 -6.86 -13.61 -20.12
CA SER A 501 -5.41 -13.63 -20.25
C SER A 501 -4.97 -13.33 -21.68
N TYR A 502 -3.84 -12.63 -21.78
CA TYR A 502 -3.24 -12.23 -23.06
C TYR A 502 -1.74 -12.50 -22.99
N ASP A 503 -1.24 -13.25 -23.95
CA ASP A 503 0.18 -13.46 -24.11
C ASP A 503 0.74 -12.40 -25.06
N VAL A 504 1.66 -11.64 -24.56
CA VAL A 504 2.34 -10.58 -25.30
C VAL A 504 3.77 -11.02 -25.53
N PRO A 505 4.18 -11.27 -26.79
CA PRO A 505 5.57 -11.61 -27.10
C PRO A 505 6.46 -10.39 -26.84
N VAL A 506 7.37 -10.53 -25.90
CA VAL A 506 8.42 -9.56 -25.62
C VAL A 506 9.69 -9.99 -26.38
N ASP A 507 10.78 -9.34 -26.21
CA ASP A 507 12.02 -9.64 -26.92
C ASP A 507 12.79 -10.84 -26.33
N ARG A 508 13.65 -11.45 -27.15
CA ARG A 508 14.60 -12.51 -26.73
C ARG A 508 14.00 -13.75 -26.08
N GLY A 509 12.81 -14.15 -26.53
CA GLY A 509 12.14 -15.36 -26.05
C GLY A 509 11.40 -15.22 -24.71
N LEU A 510 11.34 -14.01 -24.15
CA LEU A 510 10.48 -13.70 -23.01
C LEU A 510 9.04 -13.51 -23.49
N SER A 511 8.11 -14.17 -22.81
CA SER A 511 6.66 -13.98 -23.00
C SER A 511 6.09 -13.31 -21.75
N LEU A 512 5.30 -12.27 -21.95
CA LEU A 512 4.54 -11.61 -20.90
C LEU A 512 3.08 -12.04 -20.96
N ARG A 513 2.59 -12.70 -19.93
CA ARG A 513 1.18 -13.06 -19.80
C ARG A 513 0.48 -12.06 -18.89
N CYS A 514 -0.41 -11.24 -19.44
CA CYS A 514 -1.26 -10.34 -18.69
C CYS A 514 -2.55 -11.03 -18.29
N CYS A 515 -2.79 -11.19 -16.99
CA CYS A 515 -4.02 -11.73 -16.42
C CYS A 515 -4.83 -10.55 -15.85
N LEU A 516 -5.92 -10.21 -16.55
CA LEU A 516 -6.74 -9.05 -16.23
C LEU A 516 -8.16 -9.50 -15.83
N SER A 517 -8.77 -8.75 -14.92
CA SER A 517 -10.16 -8.94 -14.52
C SER A 517 -11.13 -8.73 -15.69
N ALA A 518 -12.39 -9.05 -15.49
CA ALA A 518 -13.43 -8.90 -16.51
C ALA A 518 -13.52 -7.46 -17.08
N TRP A 519 -13.14 -6.46 -16.29
CA TRP A 519 -13.12 -5.05 -16.68
C TRP A 519 -11.92 -4.69 -17.57
N GLY A 520 -10.80 -5.37 -17.44
CA GLY A 520 -9.62 -5.20 -18.31
C GLY A 520 -9.82 -5.63 -19.77
N LYS A 521 -11.00 -6.12 -20.15
CA LYS A 521 -11.30 -6.57 -21.54
C LYS A 521 -11.12 -5.50 -22.60
N GLN A 522 -11.28 -4.23 -22.28
CA GLN A 522 -11.07 -3.13 -23.24
C GLN A 522 -9.59 -3.02 -23.61
N TRP A 523 -8.71 -3.06 -22.63
CA TRP A 523 -7.26 -3.09 -22.84
C TRP A 523 -6.82 -4.32 -23.61
N ALA A 524 -7.41 -5.43 -23.28
CA ALA A 524 -7.23 -6.66 -23.96
C ALA A 524 -7.53 -6.59 -25.47
N LYS A 525 -8.59 -5.89 -25.87
CA LYS A 525 -8.87 -5.62 -27.28
C LYS A 525 -7.76 -4.79 -27.95
N LYS A 526 -7.23 -3.79 -27.25
CA LYS A 526 -6.11 -2.99 -27.74
C LYS A 526 -4.88 -3.85 -27.99
N PHE A 527 -4.51 -4.74 -27.07
CA PHE A 527 -3.36 -5.64 -27.26
C PHE A 527 -3.59 -6.67 -28.36
N LYS A 528 -4.81 -7.17 -28.57
CA LYS A 528 -5.13 -8.11 -29.68
C LYS A 528 -4.95 -7.49 -31.03
N ASN A 529 -5.17 -6.19 -31.18
CA ASN A 529 -5.07 -5.50 -32.45
C ASN A 529 -3.64 -5.09 -32.80
N ILE A 530 -2.70 -5.17 -31.86
CA ILE A 530 -1.29 -4.86 -32.08
C ILE A 530 -0.61 -6.09 -32.69
N GLN A 531 0.05 -5.91 -33.84
CA GLN A 531 0.85 -6.99 -34.41
C GLN A 531 2.04 -7.29 -33.50
N ALA A 532 2.27 -8.59 -33.22
CA ALA A 532 3.35 -9.02 -32.34
C ALA A 532 4.72 -8.46 -32.74
N LYS A 533 4.97 -8.29 -34.05
CA LYS A 533 6.21 -7.73 -34.59
C LYS A 533 6.40 -6.27 -34.19
N ASP A 534 5.36 -5.46 -34.27
CA ASP A 534 5.42 -4.02 -33.95
C ASP A 534 5.54 -3.83 -32.44
N PHE A 535 4.84 -4.63 -31.65
CA PHE A 535 4.98 -4.64 -30.21
C PHE A 535 6.42 -4.95 -29.78
N SER A 536 6.99 -6.05 -30.27
CA SER A 536 8.35 -6.47 -29.92
C SER A 536 9.39 -5.45 -30.37
N ALA A 537 9.20 -4.81 -31.54
CA ALA A 537 10.10 -3.79 -32.04
C ALA A 537 10.09 -2.54 -31.13
N TYR A 538 8.91 -2.07 -30.77
CA TYR A 538 8.78 -0.90 -29.88
C TYR A 538 9.25 -1.21 -28.45
N TRP A 539 8.93 -2.38 -27.92
CA TRP A 539 9.43 -2.83 -26.63
C TRP A 539 10.96 -2.89 -26.59
N ARG A 540 11.58 -3.41 -27.65
CA ARG A 540 13.03 -3.44 -27.81
C ARG A 540 13.64 -2.03 -27.84
N SER A 541 13.01 -1.10 -28.53
CA SER A 541 13.42 0.31 -28.52
C SER A 541 13.41 0.88 -27.10
N LEU A 542 12.32 0.73 -26.35
CA LEU A 542 12.24 1.18 -24.96
C LEU A 542 13.30 0.52 -24.08
N THR A 543 13.55 -0.76 -24.28
CA THR A 543 14.56 -1.51 -23.52
C THR A 543 15.96 -1.02 -23.83
N ASN A 544 16.30 -0.83 -25.10
CA ASN A 544 17.60 -0.31 -25.52
C ASN A 544 17.84 1.12 -25.01
N ASP A 545 16.83 1.98 -25.06
CA ASP A 545 16.91 3.34 -24.54
C ASP A 545 17.17 3.33 -23.02
N TYR A 546 16.53 2.42 -22.31
CA TYR A 546 16.76 2.26 -20.89
C TYR A 546 18.11 1.62 -20.57
N GLU A 547 18.55 0.58 -21.30
CA GLU A 547 19.86 -0.05 -21.14
C GLU A 547 20.98 0.96 -21.44
N ASN A 548 20.83 1.79 -22.46
CA ASN A 548 21.74 2.89 -22.76
C ASN A 548 21.80 3.94 -21.65
N TYR A 549 20.65 4.22 -21.05
CA TYR A 549 20.57 5.16 -19.93
C TYR A 549 21.25 4.61 -18.66
N ILE A 550 21.02 3.33 -18.32
CA ILE A 550 21.60 2.71 -17.12
C ILE A 550 23.00 2.09 -17.34
N LYS A 551 23.46 2.04 -18.59
CA LYS A 551 24.74 1.45 -19.05
C LYS A 551 24.98 0.00 -18.56
N THR A 552 23.94 -0.77 -18.42
CA THR A 552 23.98 -2.18 -18.02
C THR A 552 22.95 -2.98 -18.79
N SER A 553 23.27 -4.19 -19.21
CA SER A 553 22.30 -5.07 -19.85
C SER A 553 21.27 -5.58 -18.84
N TRP A 554 20.01 -5.45 -19.20
CA TRP A 554 18.86 -5.80 -18.37
C TRP A 554 18.54 -7.30 -18.39
N TYR A 555 18.96 -7.96 -19.44
CA TYR A 555 18.52 -9.28 -19.78
C TYR A 555 19.47 -10.39 -19.34
N SER A 556 19.64 -10.58 -18.05
CA SER A 556 19.89 -11.90 -17.53
C SER A 556 18.58 -12.51 -17.00
N SER A 557 17.50 -12.44 -17.80
CA SER A 557 16.23 -12.99 -17.36
C SER A 557 16.33 -14.50 -17.20
N SER A 558 16.13 -14.92 -15.99
CA SER A 558 16.14 -16.33 -15.58
C SER A 558 14.84 -17.02 -15.92
N TYR A 559 13.84 -16.27 -16.38
CA TYR A 559 12.49 -16.76 -16.62
C TYR A 559 12.10 -16.59 -18.07
N PRO A 560 11.63 -17.64 -18.72
CA PRO A 560 11.13 -17.57 -20.10
C PRO A 560 9.77 -16.85 -20.19
N PHE A 561 9.09 -16.65 -19.09
CA PHE A 561 7.80 -15.95 -19.05
C PHE A 561 7.67 -15.13 -17.77
N LEU A 562 6.85 -14.09 -17.87
CA LEU A 562 6.47 -13.22 -16.78
C LEU A 562 4.96 -13.08 -16.76
N HIS A 563 4.38 -13.14 -15.59
CA HIS A 563 2.95 -12.91 -15.38
C HIS A 563 2.72 -11.51 -14.84
N CYS A 564 1.93 -10.69 -15.56
CA CYS A 564 1.41 -9.42 -15.07
C CYS A 564 0.02 -9.67 -14.50
N LEU A 565 -0.11 -9.60 -13.18
CA LEU A 565 -1.27 -10.04 -12.41
C LEU A 565 -2.03 -8.83 -11.86
N GLU A 566 -3.27 -8.64 -12.29
CA GLU A 566 -4.13 -7.60 -11.74
C GLU A 566 -4.62 -8.00 -10.35
N CYS A 567 -4.44 -7.12 -9.36
CA CYS A 567 -4.74 -7.39 -7.97
C CYS A 567 -5.70 -6.35 -7.39
N PRO A 568 -6.52 -6.75 -6.40
CA PRO A 568 -7.39 -5.83 -5.69
C PRO A 568 -6.63 -4.64 -5.09
N VAL A 569 -7.29 -3.50 -5.01
CA VAL A 569 -6.69 -2.26 -4.47
C VAL A 569 -6.17 -2.41 -3.03
N SER A 570 -6.72 -3.32 -2.26
CA SER A 570 -6.28 -3.62 -0.89
C SER A 570 -5.07 -4.57 -0.82
N TYR A 571 -4.65 -5.17 -1.93
CA TYR A 571 -3.41 -5.92 -1.97
C TYR A 571 -2.23 -4.94 -2.01
N LEU A 572 -1.52 -4.88 -0.91
CA LEU A 572 -0.28 -4.12 -0.80
C LEU A 572 0.85 -5.13 -0.67
N PRO A 573 1.59 -5.40 -1.75
CA PRO A 573 2.87 -6.08 -1.62
C PRO A 573 3.71 -5.21 -0.71
N SER A 574 4.35 -5.81 0.30
CA SER A 574 5.14 -5.00 1.22
C SER A 574 6.28 -4.34 0.46
N ASP A 575 6.32 -3.04 0.45
CA ASP A 575 7.41 -2.26 -0.12
C ASP A 575 8.77 -2.68 0.46
N PHE A 576 8.75 -3.19 1.69
CA PHE A 576 9.96 -3.64 2.37
C PHE A 576 10.55 -4.88 1.72
N SER A 577 9.78 -5.92 1.42
CA SER A 577 10.32 -7.11 0.78
C SER A 577 10.85 -6.80 -0.61
N ALA A 578 10.16 -5.95 -1.37
CA ALA A 578 10.61 -5.52 -2.68
C ALA A 578 11.83 -4.60 -2.62
N ARG A 579 11.88 -3.68 -1.65
CA ARG A 579 12.95 -2.67 -1.56
C ARG A 579 14.17 -3.13 -0.79
N TYR A 580 13.99 -3.96 0.25
CA TYR A 580 15.00 -4.11 1.29
C TYR A 580 15.52 -5.52 1.44
N ALA A 581 14.70 -6.52 1.34
CA ALA A 581 15.14 -7.90 1.36
C ALA A 581 15.79 -8.35 0.03
N GLY A 582 16.09 -7.41 -0.87
CA GLY A 582 16.67 -7.71 -2.18
C GLY A 582 15.67 -8.22 -3.19
N GLY A 583 14.41 -7.76 -3.06
CA GLY A 583 13.36 -8.04 -4.02
C GLY A 583 12.81 -9.44 -3.89
N MET A 584 12.05 -9.70 -2.85
CA MET A 584 11.08 -10.77 -2.94
C MET A 584 9.94 -10.33 -3.87
N VAL A 585 10.27 -10.21 -5.12
CA VAL A 585 9.28 -10.30 -6.17
C VAL A 585 8.93 -11.79 -6.23
N GLU A 586 7.67 -12.11 -6.13
CA GLU A 586 7.20 -13.47 -6.31
C GLU A 586 7.70 -13.98 -7.67
N PRO A 587 8.36 -15.16 -7.73
CA PRO A 587 9.05 -15.61 -8.93
C PRO A 587 8.15 -15.64 -10.17
N GLY A 588 8.51 -14.89 -11.19
CA GLY A 588 7.77 -14.82 -12.45
C GLY A 588 6.46 -14.03 -12.40
N ALA A 589 6.18 -13.29 -11.32
CA ALA A 589 4.95 -12.51 -11.16
C ALA A 589 5.22 -11.03 -10.92
N VAL A 590 4.44 -10.19 -11.57
CA VAL A 590 4.40 -8.74 -11.39
C VAL A 590 2.97 -8.35 -11.05
N PHE A 591 2.76 -7.72 -9.92
CA PHE A 591 1.44 -7.33 -9.47
C PHE A 591 1.12 -5.90 -9.92
N VAL A 592 -0.05 -5.74 -10.53
CA VAL A 592 -0.57 -4.43 -10.94
C VAL A 592 -1.91 -4.19 -10.26
N ARG A 593 -2.18 -2.94 -9.93
CA ARG A 593 -3.46 -2.57 -9.31
C ARG A 593 -4.60 -2.77 -10.28
N GLU A 594 -5.75 -3.13 -9.78
CA GLU A 594 -6.97 -3.22 -10.55
C GLU A 594 -7.24 -1.91 -11.29
N ARG A 595 -7.66 -2.03 -12.54
CA ARG A 595 -7.97 -0.93 -13.46
C ARG A 595 -6.81 0.05 -13.73
N LEU A 596 -5.57 -0.31 -13.42
CA LEU A 596 -4.44 0.56 -13.74
C LEU A 596 -4.37 0.87 -15.23
N PHE A 597 -4.68 -0.10 -16.08
CA PHE A 597 -4.69 0.07 -17.53
C PHE A 597 -5.90 0.83 -18.08
N ASP A 598 -6.99 0.92 -17.31
CA ASP A 598 -8.18 1.70 -17.69
C ASP A 598 -8.00 3.20 -17.42
N SER A 599 -6.90 3.61 -16.80
CA SER A 599 -6.64 5.01 -16.56
C SER A 599 -6.37 5.73 -17.89
N ALA A 600 -7.26 6.64 -18.28
CA ALA A 600 -7.10 7.48 -19.46
C ALA A 600 -5.82 8.35 -19.41
N TYR A 601 -5.26 8.53 -18.20
CA TYR A 601 -4.02 9.21 -17.94
C TYR A 601 -2.83 8.63 -18.70
N ALA A 602 -2.73 7.31 -18.78
CA ALA A 602 -1.64 6.68 -19.52
C ALA A 602 -1.70 7.04 -21.01
N ASP A 603 -2.89 7.06 -21.59
CA ASP A 603 -3.10 7.37 -23.00
C ASP A 603 -2.88 8.86 -23.31
N GLU A 604 -3.49 9.78 -22.54
CA GLU A 604 -3.40 11.22 -22.82
C GLU A 604 -2.06 11.83 -22.42
N TYR A 605 -1.48 11.41 -21.30
CA TYR A 605 -0.16 11.88 -20.86
C TYR A 605 0.93 11.46 -21.84
N CYS A 606 0.92 10.22 -22.29
CA CYS A 606 1.87 9.73 -23.26
C CYS A 606 1.69 10.40 -24.64
N ARG A 607 0.45 10.59 -25.10
CA ARG A 607 0.16 11.29 -26.37
C ARG A 607 0.54 12.78 -26.32
N GLY A 608 0.18 13.46 -25.22
CA GLY A 608 0.42 14.89 -25.07
C GLY A 608 1.90 15.26 -24.90
N LEU A 609 2.66 14.45 -24.15
CA LEU A 609 4.07 14.72 -23.86
C LEU A 609 5.03 14.25 -24.95
N TYR A 610 4.72 13.14 -25.64
CA TYR A 610 5.68 12.50 -26.53
C TYR A 610 5.20 12.39 -27.98
N GLY A 611 3.98 12.84 -28.31
CA GLY A 611 3.42 12.75 -29.67
C GLY A 611 3.32 11.30 -30.19
N ILE A 612 3.11 10.33 -29.28
CA ILE A 612 3.16 8.90 -29.59
C ILE A 612 1.79 8.42 -30.09
N GLU A 613 1.77 7.52 -31.05
CA GLU A 613 0.53 6.87 -31.52
C GLU A 613 -0.13 6.03 -30.39
N GLU A 614 -1.44 5.80 -30.52
CA GLU A 614 -2.23 5.12 -29.48
C GLU A 614 -1.64 3.76 -29.08
N PHE A 615 -1.14 3.00 -30.05
CA PHE A 615 -0.54 1.70 -29.73
C PHE A 615 0.80 1.84 -28.97
N GLN A 616 1.62 2.80 -29.35
CA GLN A 616 2.89 3.09 -28.68
C GLN A 616 2.65 3.55 -27.24
N ALA A 617 1.62 4.37 -27.02
CA ALA A 617 1.21 4.79 -25.68
C ALA A 617 0.78 3.60 -24.82
N ALA A 618 0.03 2.64 -25.37
CA ALA A 618 -0.37 1.43 -24.67
C ALA A 618 0.82 0.54 -24.30
N VAL A 619 1.75 0.31 -25.25
CA VAL A 619 2.99 -0.45 -25.00
C VAL A 619 3.90 0.26 -24.01
N TYR A 620 4.03 1.57 -24.14
CA TYR A 620 4.81 2.40 -23.21
C TYR A 620 4.23 2.33 -21.78
N SER A 621 2.92 2.44 -21.66
CA SER A 621 2.21 2.33 -20.39
C SER A 621 2.40 0.95 -19.75
N LEU A 622 2.27 -0.11 -20.55
CA LEU A 622 2.53 -1.49 -20.08
C LEU A 622 4.01 -1.65 -19.67
N TYR A 623 4.94 -1.16 -20.50
CA TYR A 623 6.36 -1.21 -20.21
C TYR A 623 6.68 -0.55 -18.87
N TRP A 624 6.24 0.70 -18.68
CA TRP A 624 6.50 1.43 -17.44
C TRP A 624 5.78 0.83 -16.24
N THR A 625 4.57 0.32 -16.41
CA THR A 625 3.85 -0.38 -15.34
C THR A 625 4.58 -1.63 -14.91
N VAL A 626 5.01 -2.44 -15.88
CA VAL A 626 5.70 -3.70 -15.60
C VAL A 626 7.13 -3.46 -15.09
N PHE A 627 7.84 -2.44 -15.58
CA PHE A 627 9.25 -2.24 -15.29
C PHE A 627 9.57 -1.11 -14.32
N ALA A 628 8.79 -0.05 -14.30
CA ALA A 628 9.08 1.14 -13.50
C ALA A 628 8.18 1.30 -12.28
N ASP A 629 6.89 0.96 -12.36
CA ASP A 629 5.94 1.13 -11.26
C ASP A 629 5.93 -0.05 -10.28
N ASN A 630 6.48 -1.19 -10.69
CA ASN A 630 6.49 -2.35 -9.82
C ASN A 630 7.57 -2.24 -8.77
N GLY A 631 7.18 -1.70 -7.70
CA GLY A 631 7.83 -1.82 -6.44
C GLY A 631 8.38 -0.56 -5.88
N VAL A 632 8.14 0.62 -6.39
CA VAL A 632 8.81 1.73 -5.71
C VAL A 632 8.18 3.10 -5.85
N HIS A 633 6.94 3.16 -6.16
CA HIS A 633 6.28 4.44 -5.97
C HIS A 633 5.39 4.43 -4.72
N GLY A 634 6.07 4.25 -3.55
CA GLY A 634 5.90 5.22 -2.53
C GLY A 634 6.55 6.53 -2.98
N SER A 635 6.23 7.04 -4.16
CA SER A 635 6.44 8.43 -4.38
C SER A 635 5.61 9.12 -3.33
N SER A 636 6.25 9.87 -2.51
CA SER A 636 5.75 10.96 -1.72
C SER A 636 4.99 11.98 -2.60
N LEU A 637 3.97 11.54 -3.29
CA LEU A 637 2.82 12.36 -3.53
C LEU A 637 2.16 12.42 -2.15
N SER A 638 2.78 13.24 -1.29
CA SER A 638 2.19 13.71 -0.08
C SER A 638 0.73 13.98 -0.38
N HIS A 639 -0.13 13.18 0.22
CA HIS A 639 -1.54 13.48 0.35
C HIS A 639 -1.62 14.98 0.64
N PRO A 640 -2.33 15.81 -0.12
CA PRO A 640 -2.36 17.25 0.12
C PRO A 640 -2.82 17.60 1.54
N PHE A 641 -3.48 16.64 2.22
CA PHE A 641 -3.85 16.72 3.63
C PHE A 641 -2.87 16.04 4.60
N ARG A 642 -1.96 15.17 4.13
CA ARG A 642 -0.95 14.52 4.97
C ARG A 642 0.26 15.42 5.22
N SER A 643 0.49 16.40 4.36
CA SER A 643 1.42 17.49 4.61
C SER A 643 0.76 18.57 5.48
N GLY A 644 -0.01 18.19 6.49
CA GLY A 644 -0.63 19.05 7.48
C GLY A 644 0.33 19.79 8.41
N GLY A 645 1.47 20.14 7.90
CA GLY A 645 2.15 21.32 8.34
C GLY A 645 1.58 22.50 7.58
N LEU A 646 0.79 23.31 8.22
CA LEU A 646 0.35 24.64 7.77
C LEU A 646 1.53 25.60 7.46
N TYR A 647 2.76 25.09 7.53
CA TYR A 647 4.00 25.80 7.27
C TYR A 647 4.90 25.00 6.35
N GLY A 648 4.87 25.40 5.11
CA GLY A 648 5.96 25.14 4.18
C GLY A 648 5.67 24.02 3.17
N ARG A 649 5.17 24.40 2.03
CA ARG A 649 5.96 24.57 0.82
C ARG A 649 5.05 24.98 -0.34
N GLY A 650 5.50 26.05 -0.95
CA GLY A 650 4.86 26.74 -2.00
C GLY A 650 4.47 25.83 -3.17
N TRP A 651 3.44 26.25 -3.83
CA TRP A 651 3.06 25.91 -5.17
C TRP A 651 4.26 26.12 -6.11
N GLY A 652 5.15 25.14 -6.14
CA GLY A 652 6.23 25.03 -7.10
C GLY A 652 6.08 23.68 -7.75
N GLY A 653 5.65 23.66 -9.00
CA GLY A 653 5.64 22.47 -9.87
C GLY A 653 7.05 21.93 -10.02
N GLY A 654 7.53 21.24 -8.99
CA GLY A 654 8.66 20.35 -9.07
C GLY A 654 8.11 19.00 -9.53
N GLN A 655 8.26 18.67 -10.80
CA GLN A 655 8.28 17.30 -11.26
C GLN A 655 9.26 16.58 -10.33
N GLY A 656 8.75 15.89 -9.30
CA GLY A 656 9.53 14.98 -8.50
C GLY A 656 10.17 13.99 -9.47
N ARG A 657 11.44 14.18 -9.77
CA ARG A 657 12.23 13.19 -10.47
C ARG A 657 12.25 11.97 -9.57
N VAL A 658 11.32 11.07 -9.88
CA VAL A 658 11.30 9.72 -9.40
C VAL A 658 12.72 9.18 -9.44
N SER A 659 13.23 8.74 -8.29
CA SER A 659 14.53 8.07 -8.25
C SER A 659 14.38 6.76 -9.05
N ARG A 660 14.79 6.77 -10.29
CA ARG A 660 14.73 5.66 -11.27
C ARG A 660 15.61 4.46 -10.90
N ALA A 661 16.05 4.39 -9.65
CA ALA A 661 16.92 3.31 -9.17
C ALA A 661 16.21 1.96 -8.96
N SER A 662 14.88 1.92 -9.03
CA SER A 662 14.11 0.74 -8.66
C SER A 662 13.86 -0.28 -9.77
N GLY A 663 14.04 0.10 -11.02
CA GLY A 663 13.75 -0.78 -12.15
C GLY A 663 14.60 -2.06 -12.23
N LYS A 664 15.77 -2.11 -11.58
CA LYS A 664 16.64 -3.30 -11.62
C LYS A 664 16.20 -4.46 -10.73
N THR A 665 15.43 -4.18 -9.68
CA THR A 665 15.07 -5.20 -8.69
C THR A 665 13.98 -6.14 -9.18
N VAL A 666 13.10 -5.71 -10.07
CA VAL A 666 11.99 -6.53 -10.56
C VAL A 666 12.45 -7.66 -11.48
N TRP A 667 13.50 -7.46 -12.24
CA TRP A 667 13.98 -8.42 -13.26
C TRP A 667 15.07 -9.37 -12.80
N ASN A 668 15.85 -8.97 -11.81
CA ASN A 668 16.78 -9.86 -11.14
C ASN A 668 16.04 -10.58 -10.00
N ILE A 669 15.18 -11.53 -10.33
CA ILE A 669 14.77 -12.50 -9.34
C ILE A 669 16.04 -13.20 -8.90
N PRO A 670 16.46 -13.03 -7.65
CA PRO A 670 17.75 -13.50 -7.24
C PRO A 670 17.76 -15.02 -7.38
N ARG A 671 18.64 -15.49 -8.23
CA ARG A 671 18.94 -16.92 -8.34
C ARG A 671 19.75 -17.41 -7.14
N MET A 672 20.34 -16.48 -6.41
CA MET A 672 21.20 -16.79 -5.27
C MET A 672 20.87 -15.90 -4.08
N CYS A 673 21.19 -16.39 -2.92
CA CYS A 673 21.22 -15.67 -1.67
C CYS A 673 22.67 -15.53 -1.21
N LEU A 674 23.12 -14.30 -0.99
CA LEU A 674 24.38 -14.02 -0.32
C LEU A 674 24.13 -14.00 1.18
N PHE A 675 24.89 -14.78 1.91
CA PHE A 675 24.82 -14.87 3.36
C PHE A 675 26.19 -14.63 3.98
N SER A 676 26.26 -13.81 5.02
CA SER A 676 27.46 -13.63 5.82
C SER A 676 27.19 -14.11 7.24
N GLU A 677 28.01 -15.02 7.76
CA GLU A 677 27.94 -15.48 9.15
C GLU A 677 28.33 -14.36 10.12
N LYS A 678 29.29 -13.55 9.72
CA LYS A 678 29.81 -12.44 10.54
C LYS A 678 28.83 -11.25 10.61
N TYR A 679 28.21 -10.94 9.48
CA TYR A 679 27.27 -9.80 9.35
C TYR A 679 26.07 -10.22 8.50
N PRO A 680 25.06 -10.90 9.05
CA PRO A 680 23.94 -11.48 8.29
C PRO A 680 23.22 -10.49 7.34
N PHE A 681 23.03 -9.23 7.75
CA PHE A 681 22.39 -8.20 6.91
C PHE A 681 23.24 -7.81 5.66
N MET A 682 24.54 -8.11 5.65
CA MET A 682 25.41 -7.76 4.53
C MET A 682 25.03 -8.49 3.24
N GLY A 683 24.44 -9.67 3.33
CA GLY A 683 23.88 -10.36 2.16
C GLY A 683 22.85 -9.51 1.41
N CYS A 684 21.99 -8.81 2.13
CA CYS A 684 21.03 -7.87 1.57
C CYS A 684 21.72 -6.66 0.91
N MET A 685 22.74 -6.11 1.54
CA MET A 685 23.51 -4.98 1.00
C MET A 685 24.22 -5.34 -0.30
N TRP A 686 24.93 -6.47 -0.32
CA TRP A 686 25.61 -6.96 -1.51
C TRP A 686 24.67 -7.25 -2.69
N ARG A 687 23.47 -7.74 -2.43
CA ARG A 687 22.44 -7.92 -3.47
C ARG A 687 22.05 -6.62 -4.17
N LYS A 688 22.14 -5.50 -3.49
CA LYS A 688 21.81 -4.17 -4.03
C LYS A 688 22.97 -3.51 -4.79
N LEU A 689 24.20 -3.95 -4.61
CA LEU A 689 25.37 -3.36 -5.27
C LEU A 689 25.24 -3.28 -6.81
N PRO A 690 24.74 -4.31 -7.54
CA PRO A 690 24.56 -4.19 -8.99
C PRO A 690 23.55 -3.11 -9.40
N SER A 691 22.65 -2.71 -8.52
CA SER A 691 21.66 -1.67 -8.77
C SER A 691 22.20 -0.26 -8.55
N VAL A 692 23.41 -0.12 -8.00
CA VAL A 692 24.07 1.18 -7.83
C VAL A 692 24.50 1.69 -9.19
N ASN A 693 23.69 2.59 -9.75
CA ASN A 693 23.97 3.17 -11.05
C ASN A 693 25.08 4.20 -10.94
N LYS A 694 26.12 4.06 -11.76
CA LYS A 694 27.29 4.94 -11.82
C LYS A 694 26.93 6.41 -12.05
N HIS A 695 25.73 6.70 -12.55
CA HIS A 695 25.32 8.02 -13.02
C HIS A 695 24.10 8.62 -12.34
N SER A 696 23.52 7.98 -11.33
CA SER A 696 22.19 8.38 -10.84
C SER A 696 22.16 9.44 -9.74
N ILE A 697 23.28 10.00 -9.34
CA ILE A 697 23.25 11.27 -8.63
C ILE A 697 23.82 12.34 -9.56
N MET A 698 23.09 12.72 -10.57
CA MET A 698 23.15 14.12 -10.96
C MET A 698 22.63 14.89 -9.72
N LEU A 699 23.55 15.41 -8.96
CA LEU A 699 23.35 16.67 -8.29
C LEU A 699 23.15 17.68 -9.43
N SER A 700 21.94 17.68 -10.07
CA SER A 700 21.49 18.84 -10.79
C SER A 700 21.51 19.96 -9.75
N GLY A 701 22.57 20.75 -9.79
CA GLY A 701 22.88 21.72 -8.78
C GLY A 701 21.73 22.65 -8.58
N SER A 702 20.96 22.44 -7.56
CA SER A 702 20.18 23.47 -6.94
C SER A 702 19.39 23.08 -5.70
N VAL A 703 19.12 21.83 -5.36
CA VAL A 703 18.41 21.58 -4.10
C VAL A 703 18.91 20.30 -3.45
N ILE A 704 19.75 20.40 -2.44
CA ILE A 704 19.87 19.37 -1.42
C ILE A 704 18.48 19.27 -0.79
N SER A 705 17.77 18.16 -0.97
CA SER A 705 16.48 17.96 -0.31
C SER A 705 16.70 17.93 1.20
N ASN A 706 15.73 18.44 1.98
CA ASN A 706 15.82 18.39 3.44
C ASN A 706 16.02 16.95 3.93
N ASP A 707 15.48 15.98 3.21
CA ASP A 707 15.65 14.55 3.52
C ASP A 707 17.11 14.11 3.41
N MET A 708 17.87 14.65 2.44
CA MET A 708 19.32 14.39 2.36
C MET A 708 20.08 15.02 3.51
N VAL A 709 19.70 16.23 3.92
CA VAL A 709 20.31 16.89 5.08
C VAL A 709 20.08 16.04 6.33
N GLU A 710 18.86 15.58 6.57
CA GLU A 710 18.53 14.71 7.70
C GLU A 710 19.33 13.39 7.70
N ILE A 711 19.56 12.80 6.51
CA ILE A 711 20.39 11.59 6.37
C ILE A 711 21.84 11.89 6.72
N TYR A 712 22.41 13.00 6.21
CA TYR A 712 23.76 13.41 6.53
C TYR A 712 23.93 13.71 8.01
N ASP A 713 23.00 14.48 8.59
CA ASP A 713 23.02 14.84 10.02
C ASP A 713 22.96 13.59 10.92
N TYR A 714 22.16 12.59 10.51
CA TYR A 714 22.09 11.34 11.26
C TYR A 714 23.44 10.60 11.33
N PHE A 715 24.21 10.61 10.23
CA PHE A 715 25.50 9.91 10.15
C PHE A 715 26.71 10.76 10.57
N ILE A 716 26.54 11.97 11.09
CA ILE A 716 27.65 12.79 11.58
C ILE A 716 28.43 12.07 12.69
N ASP A 717 27.70 11.49 13.65
CA ASP A 717 28.27 10.84 14.84
C ASP A 717 27.86 9.37 15.01
N ARG A 718 27.19 8.78 14.04
CA ARG A 718 26.65 7.41 14.11
C ARG A 718 27.15 6.52 12.97
N ASN A 719 27.36 5.26 13.30
CA ASN A 719 27.71 4.24 12.31
C ASN A 719 26.46 3.46 11.86
N LEU A 720 26.66 2.53 10.91
CA LEU A 720 25.58 1.71 10.37
C LEU A 720 25.05 0.68 11.35
N MET A 721 25.87 0.16 12.25
CA MET A 721 25.41 -0.76 13.30
C MET A 721 24.47 -0.04 14.27
N GLU A 722 24.77 1.20 14.62
CA GLU A 722 23.90 2.03 15.46
C GLU A 722 22.58 2.35 14.76
N LEU A 723 22.58 2.55 13.43
CA LEU A 723 21.33 2.68 12.66
C LEU A 723 20.48 1.42 12.72
N LEU A 724 21.06 0.24 12.55
CA LEU A 724 20.34 -1.03 12.56
C LEU A 724 19.73 -1.33 13.93
N SER A 725 20.45 -1.00 15.02
CA SER A 725 19.99 -1.18 16.40
C SER A 725 19.06 -0.06 16.90
N ASP A 726 18.89 1.01 16.17
CA ASP A 726 18.04 2.14 16.59
C ASP A 726 16.56 1.79 16.51
N THR A 727 15.93 1.54 17.65
CA THR A 727 14.50 1.19 17.76
C THR A 727 13.58 2.40 17.61
N GLY A 728 14.11 3.63 17.69
CA GLY A 728 13.35 4.87 17.51
C GLY A 728 13.04 5.22 16.06
N ILE A 729 13.64 4.51 15.11
CA ILE A 729 13.50 4.75 13.68
C ILE A 729 12.76 3.58 13.06
N ASN A 730 11.74 3.87 12.25
CA ASN A 730 11.03 2.82 11.51
C ASN A 730 11.90 2.20 10.40
N ASP A 731 11.57 0.98 9.99
CA ASP A 731 12.35 0.22 9.01
C ASP A 731 12.42 0.90 7.64
N TYR A 732 11.38 1.64 7.25
CA TYR A 732 11.40 2.43 6.03
C TYR A 732 12.52 3.48 6.06
N THR A 733 12.61 4.25 7.13
CA THR A 733 13.66 5.29 7.30
C THR A 733 15.06 4.66 7.41
N LYS A 734 15.20 3.54 8.16
CA LYS A 734 16.46 2.78 8.21
C LYS A 734 16.93 2.43 6.82
N SER A 735 16.05 1.95 6.03
CA SER A 735 16.34 1.48 4.72
C SER A 735 16.65 2.59 3.70
N VAL A 736 15.96 3.72 3.74
CA VAL A 736 16.32 4.91 2.94
C VAL A 736 17.75 5.31 3.27
N ARG A 737 18.12 5.33 4.55
CA ARG A 737 19.48 5.63 5.02
C ARG A 737 20.52 4.59 4.59
N LEU A 738 20.15 3.31 4.63
CA LEU A 738 21.01 2.22 4.12
C LEU A 738 21.25 2.33 2.61
N ASN A 739 20.20 2.62 1.83
CA ASN A 739 20.32 2.81 0.39
C ASN A 739 21.26 3.96 0.03
N PHE A 740 21.24 5.02 0.81
CA PHE A 740 22.18 6.12 0.65
C PHE A 740 23.63 5.67 0.84
N LYS A 741 23.90 4.82 1.83
CA LYS A 741 25.24 4.31 2.15
C LYS A 741 25.74 3.20 1.23
N ILE A 742 24.88 2.51 0.49
CA ILE A 742 25.31 1.44 -0.45
C ILE A 742 26.30 1.94 -1.49
N ARG A 743 26.17 3.18 -1.94
CA ARG A 743 27.13 3.78 -2.86
C ARG A 743 28.51 3.96 -2.25
N ASP A 744 28.57 4.30 -0.98
CA ASP A 744 29.85 4.39 -0.25
C ASP A 744 30.50 3.01 -0.17
N LEU A 745 29.72 1.95 0.06
CA LEU A 745 30.23 0.60 0.05
C LEU A 745 30.82 0.24 -1.33
N TRP A 746 30.10 0.50 -2.42
CA TRP A 746 30.62 0.30 -3.77
C TRP A 746 31.94 1.03 -3.96
N ASN A 747 32.01 2.31 -3.64
CA ASN A 747 33.21 3.12 -3.81
C ASN A 747 34.39 2.57 -3.00
N ARG A 748 34.16 2.06 -1.79
CA ARG A 748 35.22 1.43 -0.97
C ARG A 748 35.71 0.12 -1.56
N LEU A 749 34.79 -0.72 -2.03
CA LEU A 749 35.12 -2.03 -2.60
C LEU A 749 35.93 -1.91 -3.90
N VAL A 750 35.78 -0.83 -4.65
CA VAL A 750 36.46 -0.59 -5.94
C VAL A 750 37.67 0.35 -5.81
N LEU A 751 38.05 0.78 -4.61
CA LEU A 751 39.26 1.60 -4.42
C LEU A 751 40.54 0.87 -4.90
N ASP A 752 40.64 -0.41 -4.57
CA ASP A 752 41.85 -1.21 -4.83
C ASP A 752 41.65 -2.22 -5.98
N VAL A 753 40.45 -2.35 -6.52
CA VAL A 753 40.12 -3.25 -7.62
C VAL A 753 39.63 -2.44 -8.82
N PRO A 754 40.10 -2.72 -10.04
CA PRO A 754 39.55 -2.08 -11.24
C PRO A 754 38.05 -2.27 -11.32
N GLU A 755 37.30 -1.17 -11.37
CA GLU A 755 35.82 -1.17 -11.28
C GLU A 755 35.20 -2.12 -12.31
N ASN A 756 35.74 -2.15 -13.55
CA ASN A 756 35.22 -3.02 -14.59
C ASN A 756 35.40 -4.51 -14.29
N GLU A 757 36.49 -4.90 -13.60
CA GLU A 757 36.73 -6.29 -13.22
C GLU A 757 35.84 -6.71 -12.06
N PHE A 758 35.65 -5.80 -11.10
CA PHE A 758 34.75 -6.04 -9.96
C PHE A 758 33.30 -6.16 -10.45
N ALA A 759 32.86 -5.26 -11.30
CA ALA A 759 31.53 -5.30 -11.88
C ALA A 759 31.29 -6.60 -12.68
N LYS A 760 32.23 -7.01 -13.53
CA LYS A 760 32.16 -8.29 -14.28
C LYS A 760 32.10 -9.50 -13.36
N ALA A 761 32.90 -9.52 -12.30
CA ALA A 761 32.90 -10.63 -11.35
C ALA A 761 31.57 -10.74 -10.61
N LEU A 762 31.00 -9.58 -10.20
CA LEU A 762 29.70 -9.50 -9.56
C LEU A 762 28.58 -9.91 -10.52
N ASP A 763 28.57 -9.41 -11.75
CA ASP A 763 27.58 -9.76 -12.79
C ASP A 763 27.66 -11.27 -13.10
N SER A 764 28.86 -11.83 -13.26
CA SER A 764 29.05 -13.26 -13.48
C SER A 764 28.54 -14.12 -12.32
N LEU A 765 28.71 -13.66 -11.09
CA LEU A 765 28.17 -14.32 -9.90
C LEU A 765 26.64 -14.36 -9.97
N TYR A 766 26.00 -13.23 -10.24
CA TYR A 766 24.52 -13.12 -10.28
C TYR A 766 23.90 -13.88 -11.45
N VAL A 767 24.59 -13.99 -12.57
CA VAL A 767 24.08 -14.69 -13.76
C VAL A 767 24.24 -16.20 -13.66
N ASN A 768 25.38 -16.69 -13.15
CA ASN A 768 25.76 -18.10 -13.27
C ASN A 768 25.51 -18.93 -12.02
N HIS A 769 25.36 -18.30 -10.85
CA HIS A 769 25.18 -19.05 -9.61
C HIS A 769 23.70 -19.20 -9.25
N VAL A 770 23.35 -20.37 -8.70
CA VAL A 770 22.03 -20.68 -8.17
C VAL A 770 22.20 -21.26 -6.77
N GLY A 771 21.44 -20.72 -5.81
CA GLY A 771 21.46 -21.18 -4.43
C GLY A 771 22.13 -20.23 -3.46
N GLU A 772 22.58 -20.74 -2.34
CA GLU A 772 23.22 -19.97 -1.28
C GLU A 772 24.71 -19.80 -1.53
N VAL A 773 25.23 -18.59 -1.34
CA VAL A 773 26.67 -18.27 -1.42
C VAL A 773 27.08 -17.62 -0.11
N ILE A 774 28.07 -18.22 0.54
CA ILE A 774 28.66 -17.65 1.76
C ILE A 774 29.55 -16.48 1.36
N LEU A 775 29.11 -15.27 1.69
CA LEU A 775 29.79 -14.02 1.34
C LEU A 775 31.23 -13.98 1.90
N ASP A 776 31.41 -14.41 3.14
CA ASP A 776 32.72 -14.40 3.79
C ASP A 776 33.74 -15.26 3.04
N SER A 777 33.34 -16.43 2.55
CA SER A 777 34.16 -17.30 1.69
C SER A 777 34.42 -16.69 0.31
N LEU A 778 33.43 -16.04 -0.26
CA LEU A 778 33.51 -15.32 -1.54
C LEU A 778 34.55 -14.18 -1.46
N LEU A 779 34.45 -13.36 -0.42
CA LEU A 779 35.37 -12.24 -0.19
C LEU A 779 36.78 -12.75 0.00
N SER A 780 36.98 -13.81 0.78
CA SER A 780 38.30 -14.44 0.96
C SER A 780 38.91 -14.97 -0.35
N LYS A 781 38.05 -15.47 -1.28
CA LYS A 781 38.48 -15.90 -2.62
C LYS A 781 38.86 -14.70 -3.48
N TRP A 782 38.10 -13.62 -3.45
CA TRP A 782 38.36 -12.41 -4.22
C TRP A 782 39.55 -11.64 -3.68
N ASN A 783 39.76 -11.58 -2.36
CA ASN A 783 40.96 -11.02 -1.74
C ASN A 783 42.22 -11.67 -2.25
N ARG A 784 42.22 -13.01 -2.33
CA ARG A 784 43.37 -13.76 -2.90
C ARG A 784 43.54 -13.49 -4.39
N ARG A 785 42.49 -13.34 -5.15
CA ARG A 785 42.53 -13.08 -6.61
C ARG A 785 43.12 -11.72 -6.94
N TRP A 786 42.72 -10.69 -6.20
CA TRP A 786 43.10 -9.31 -6.48
C TRP A 786 44.17 -8.74 -5.54
N HIS A 787 44.65 -9.54 -4.58
CA HIS A 787 45.62 -9.13 -3.55
C HIS A 787 45.18 -7.90 -2.74
N VAL A 788 43.88 -7.84 -2.38
CA VAL A 788 43.25 -6.75 -1.65
C VAL A 788 42.56 -7.27 -0.39
N SER A 789 42.01 -6.36 0.42
CA SER A 789 41.29 -6.70 1.65
C SER A 789 39.87 -6.15 1.62
N LEU A 790 38.98 -6.79 0.84
CA LEU A 790 37.59 -6.40 0.72
C LEU A 790 36.80 -6.55 2.04
N ASP A 791 37.16 -7.48 2.89
CA ASP A 791 36.59 -7.68 4.22
C ASP A 791 36.89 -6.48 5.13
N SER A 792 38.12 -5.92 5.05
CA SER A 792 38.49 -4.70 5.78
C SER A 792 37.70 -3.52 5.30
N ALA A 793 37.62 -3.33 3.98
CA ALA A 793 36.82 -2.27 3.39
C ALA A 793 35.32 -2.33 3.81
N GLN A 794 34.76 -3.54 3.83
CA GLN A 794 33.41 -3.79 4.30
C GLN A 794 33.26 -3.46 5.80
N SER A 795 34.22 -3.92 6.64
CA SER A 795 34.16 -3.70 8.08
C SER A 795 34.32 -2.21 8.43
N GLU A 796 35.20 -1.51 7.73
CA GLU A 796 35.39 -0.07 7.87
C GLU A 796 34.10 0.70 7.49
N TRP A 797 33.50 0.36 6.35
CA TRP A 797 32.24 0.96 5.93
C TRP A 797 31.12 0.81 6.99
N LEU A 798 31.08 -0.36 7.63
CA LEU A 798 30.06 -0.68 8.63
C LEU A 798 30.26 0.08 9.94
N LEU A 799 31.50 0.18 10.40
CA LEU A 799 31.85 0.72 11.72
C LEU A 799 32.24 2.20 11.69
N SER A 800 32.51 2.75 10.49
CA SER A 800 32.91 4.14 10.36
C SER A 800 31.80 5.10 10.76
N ARG A 801 32.14 6.07 11.62
CA ARG A 801 31.29 7.19 12.00
C ARG A 801 31.52 8.44 11.14
N HIS A 802 32.39 8.35 10.15
CA HIS A 802 32.77 9.47 9.32
C HIS A 802 32.23 9.31 7.90
N ASN A 803 31.77 10.41 7.33
CA ASN A 803 31.36 10.47 5.92
C ASN A 803 32.51 10.95 5.05
N HIS A 804 32.54 10.49 3.81
CA HIS A 804 33.42 11.08 2.80
C HIS A 804 33.02 12.55 2.56
N TYR A 805 33.98 13.42 2.62
CA TYR A 805 33.75 14.83 2.38
C TYR A 805 34.82 15.40 1.45
N PHE A 806 34.41 15.63 0.21
CA PHE A 806 35.30 16.22 -0.79
C PHE A 806 34.89 17.65 -1.06
N ARG A 807 35.86 18.54 -1.13
CA ARG A 807 35.65 19.92 -1.54
C ARG A 807 36.25 20.15 -2.93
N CYS A 808 35.51 20.85 -3.76
CA CYS A 808 35.97 21.27 -5.06
C CYS A 808 36.36 22.75 -5.01
N ARG A 809 37.53 23.10 -5.50
CA ARG A 809 38.02 24.50 -5.57
C ARG A 809 38.59 24.79 -6.94
N SER A 810 38.59 26.07 -7.32
CA SER A 810 39.36 26.63 -8.42
C SER A 810 39.08 25.98 -9.79
N PHE A 811 37.81 25.78 -10.12
CA PHE A 811 37.46 25.35 -11.47
C PHE A 811 37.75 26.45 -12.47
N LYS A 812 38.62 26.17 -13.45
CA LYS A 812 38.95 27.04 -14.55
C LYS A 812 38.60 26.35 -15.85
N LYS A 813 37.86 27.05 -16.68
CA LYS A 813 37.50 26.58 -18.02
C LYS A 813 38.42 27.29 -19.05
N TYR A 814 39.13 26.53 -19.82
CA TYR A 814 39.95 27.04 -20.94
C TYR A 814 39.24 26.65 -22.24
N VAL A 815 39.03 27.65 -23.09
CA VAL A 815 38.54 27.43 -24.47
C VAL A 815 39.76 27.30 -25.37
N SER A 816 40.02 26.10 -25.90
CA SER A 816 41.09 25.89 -26.87
C SER A 816 40.73 26.57 -28.20
N LYS A 817 41.72 27.21 -28.86
CA LYS A 817 41.58 27.77 -30.22
C LYS A 817 41.49 26.66 -31.30
N GLU A 818 41.78 25.42 -30.95
CA GLU A 818 41.64 24.27 -31.84
C GLU A 818 40.31 23.59 -31.61
N LYS A 819 39.55 23.45 -32.68
CA LYS A 819 38.23 22.80 -32.86
C LYS A 819 37.64 22.10 -31.63
N GLY A 820 36.76 22.79 -30.94
CA GLY A 820 35.72 22.13 -30.10
C GLY A 820 36.18 21.52 -28.78
N LEU A 821 37.46 21.53 -28.45
CA LEU A 821 37.96 20.99 -27.16
C LEU A 821 37.94 22.09 -26.10
N GLN A 822 37.26 21.80 -24.99
CA GLN A 822 37.28 22.64 -23.80
C GLN A 822 38.06 21.90 -22.70
N LYS A 823 39.08 22.57 -22.15
CA LYS A 823 39.82 22.07 -21.00
C LYS A 823 39.22 22.64 -19.71
N VAL A 824 38.84 21.78 -18.80
CA VAL A 824 38.38 22.19 -17.47
C VAL A 824 39.44 21.71 -16.48
N GLU A 825 40.01 22.61 -15.72
CA GLU A 825 40.90 22.30 -14.58
C GLU A 825 40.19 22.62 -13.27
N GLY A 826 40.25 21.70 -12.33
CA GLY A 826 39.72 21.88 -11.01
C GLY A 826 40.51 21.10 -9.97
N MET A 827 40.46 21.56 -8.76
CA MET A 827 41.11 20.90 -7.65
C MET A 827 40.03 20.28 -6.76
N VAL A 828 40.07 18.96 -6.58
CA VAL A 828 39.25 18.21 -5.64
C VAL A 828 40.17 17.75 -4.51
N TYR A 829 39.85 18.10 -3.27
CA TYR A 829 40.60 17.64 -2.12
C TYR A 829 39.68 16.97 -1.09
N ASN A 830 40.18 15.93 -0.49
CA ASN A 830 39.49 15.24 0.58
C ASN A 830 39.56 16.10 1.86
N ALA A 831 38.44 16.64 2.26
CA ALA A 831 38.31 17.40 3.50
C ALA A 831 37.79 16.57 4.65
N GLY A 832 37.40 15.30 4.38
CA GLY A 832 37.01 14.30 5.36
C GLY A 832 38.18 13.48 5.87
N ARG A 833 37.91 12.57 6.80
CA ARG A 833 38.91 11.63 7.36
C ARG A 833 38.95 10.30 6.61
N GLU A 834 38.03 10.04 5.72
CA GLU A 834 37.85 8.78 5.01
C GLU A 834 38.25 8.92 3.53
N GLY A 835 38.91 7.90 2.98
CA GLY A 835 39.20 7.79 1.55
C GLY A 835 37.92 7.44 0.75
N GLY A 836 37.83 7.91 -0.49
CA GLY A 836 36.69 7.59 -1.37
C GLY A 836 37.01 7.92 -2.84
N LEU A 837 36.12 7.51 -3.72
CA LEU A 837 36.21 7.81 -5.16
C LEU A 837 35.37 9.04 -5.50
N VAL A 838 35.94 9.91 -6.32
CA VAL A 838 35.26 11.08 -6.87
C VAL A 838 35.10 10.90 -8.37
N GLY A 839 33.88 10.77 -8.84
CA GLY A 839 33.58 10.78 -10.27
C GLY A 839 33.44 12.22 -10.79
N VAL A 840 34.14 12.56 -11.87
CA VAL A 840 33.98 13.83 -12.56
C VAL A 840 33.27 13.56 -13.89
N GLU A 841 32.06 14.10 -14.04
CA GLU A 841 31.30 14.03 -15.27
C GLU A 841 31.31 15.38 -16.00
N CYS A 842 31.74 15.38 -17.23
CA CYS A 842 31.67 16.55 -18.11
C CYS A 842 30.44 16.42 -19.03
N SER A 843 29.40 17.18 -18.77
CA SER A 843 28.27 17.30 -19.71
C SER A 843 28.43 18.51 -20.61
N SER A 844 28.49 18.30 -21.94
CA SER A 844 28.37 19.39 -22.89
C SER A 844 26.89 19.72 -23.11
N TRP A 845 26.45 20.86 -22.64
CA TRP A 845 25.19 21.43 -23.12
C TRP A 845 25.47 22.05 -24.48
N MET A 846 24.88 21.52 -25.54
CA MET A 846 24.77 22.25 -26.79
C MET A 846 23.85 23.47 -26.54
N ILE A 847 24.42 24.66 -26.69
CA ILE A 847 23.66 25.91 -26.78
C ILE A 847 23.00 25.95 -28.12
#